data_47cab0cafcd8e8f51a8975262e1db117
#
_entry.id   47cab0cafcd8e8f51a8975262e1db117
#
_cell.length_a   1.000
_cell.length_b   1.000
_cell.length_c   1.000
_cell.angle_alpha   90.00
_cell.angle_beta   90.00
_cell.angle_gamma   90.00
#
_symmetry.space_group_name_H-M   'P 1'
#
loop_
_entity.id
_entity.type
_entity.pdbx_description
1 polymer ?
#
loop_
_entity_poly.entity_id
_entity_poly.type
_entity_poly.pdbx_seq_one_letter_code
_entity_poly.pdbx_strand_id
1 'polypeptide(L)'
;MLHNSIYIKGARENNLKNIDVEIPRDKLVVVTGLSGSGKSSLAFDTIYAEGQRRYVESLSSYARMFLGQMDKPDVDYIDGLSPAISIDQKTTSKNPRSTVGTVTEIYDYLRLLFARAGHPHCPKCGKPITQQSVDQMIDQIRELPERTKLLVMAQVVRGKKGEHKKVLAHIRHEGYVRVRIDGEVMDIGEDIQLEKNKKHTIEVVIDRLVVREGMESRLADSLETALKLGEGVAYVQIVDGELLMFSENFACVDCGISLPEITPRMFSFNNPYGACPVCMGLGSHMEFDEELVLPDPTLSVGGGVFAPLSKNLHSYAMCVMKAILEKRGYSIETPWQEIDKKTQQVLLYGSGEERFTFRYTNMFGEDKEYFVPFEGVMPLLARRYHETDSDEMRESYENYMTEIPCKACHGARLKPETLAVTVGGRNIDEVTRMTIREADAFFTQLTLTLREMKIAAQILKEIHARLHFLLDVGLDYLTLSRSAGTLSGGEAQRIRLATQIGSGLQGVLYVLDEPSIGLHQRDNNRLLATLKHLRDLGNTLIVVEHDEDTMYAADHIIDIGPGAGANGGRIVAEGTAEEIKKNPDSITGAYLSRRKFIPVPAKHRPGNGKFIEVVGAAENNLKDLTVKFPLGTLTLVTGVSGSGKSTLVNEILYKGIASRLYHAKGKPGKHKKIKGLENIDKIIDIDQQPIGRTPRSNPATYTGVFDAIRELFSQTSEARMRGYKAGRFSFNVKGGRCEACKGDGILKIEMHFLPDVYVPCEVCKGARYNRETLEVRYKGKNISEVLDMTIDEAVEFFANVPRIARKLQIIQDVGLGYIKLGQPATTLSGGEAQRVKLATELSRRSTGKTLYILDEPTTGLHTADIHKLLDILQRLVAGGDTVVVIEHNLDVIKTADYIIDLGPEGGDKGGTVVATGRPEDIVKVPASYTGKFLKPLLEEKNI
;
A
#
# COMPACT_ATOMS: atom_id res chain seq x y z
N MET A 1 -24.67 6.92 38.70
CA MET A 1 -24.42 8.23 38.09
C MET A 1 -23.58 8.00 36.87
N LEU A 2 -24.01 8.41 35.70
CA LEU A 2 -23.17 8.39 34.52
C LEU A 2 -22.08 9.46 34.77
N HIS A 3 -20.81 9.03 34.87
CA HIS A 3 -19.71 9.95 35.00
C HIS A 3 -19.62 10.82 33.75
N ASN A 4 -19.66 12.14 33.87
CA ASN A 4 -19.53 13.07 32.73
C ASN A 4 -18.10 13.24 32.24
N SER A 5 -17.15 12.54 32.86
CA SER A 5 -15.71 12.60 32.54
C SER A 5 -15.05 11.22 32.66
N ILE A 6 -13.94 11.07 31.95
CA ILE A 6 -12.97 9.99 32.15
C ILE A 6 -11.94 10.51 33.13
N TYR A 7 -11.81 9.87 34.28
CA TYR A 7 -10.85 10.25 35.32
C TYR A 7 -9.68 9.28 35.36
N ILE A 8 -8.47 9.80 35.21
CA ILE A 8 -7.22 9.06 35.23
C ILE A 8 -6.41 9.54 36.40
N LYS A 9 -5.91 8.61 37.22
CA LYS A 9 -5.07 8.90 38.37
C LYS A 9 -3.77 8.12 38.29
N GLY A 10 -2.64 8.83 38.46
CA GLY A 10 -1.32 8.24 38.61
C GLY A 10 -0.80 7.56 37.35
N ALA A 11 -0.99 8.13 36.16
CA ALA A 11 -0.44 7.58 34.94
C ALA A 11 1.08 7.76 34.87
N ARG A 12 1.80 6.62 34.67
CA ARG A 12 3.27 6.56 34.68
C ARG A 12 3.84 5.84 33.46
N GLU A 13 3.00 5.55 32.46
CA GLU A 13 3.43 4.83 31.26
C GLU A 13 4.52 5.59 30.51
N ASN A 14 5.59 4.92 30.13
CA ASN A 14 6.75 5.48 29.44
C ASN A 14 7.38 6.69 30.17
N ASN A 15 7.21 7.91 29.64
CA ASN A 15 7.77 9.13 30.21
C ASN A 15 6.79 9.95 31.06
N LEU A 16 5.55 9.48 31.26
CA LEU A 16 4.57 10.17 32.11
C LEU A 16 5.01 10.23 33.57
N LYS A 17 4.82 11.37 34.22
CA LYS A 17 5.32 11.72 35.56
C LYS A 17 4.25 11.61 36.63
N ASN A 18 3.57 10.45 36.72
CA ASN A 18 2.49 10.23 37.72
C ASN A 18 1.43 11.30 37.62
N ILE A 19 0.84 11.45 36.42
CA ILE A 19 -0.11 12.52 36.14
C ILE A 19 -1.54 12.10 36.46
N ASP A 20 -2.34 13.06 36.92
CA ASP A 20 -3.78 12.95 37.09
C ASP A 20 -4.44 13.79 36.00
N VAL A 21 -5.46 13.27 35.33
CA VAL A 21 -6.16 13.96 34.22
C VAL A 21 -7.65 13.67 34.28
N GLU A 22 -8.46 14.73 34.04
CA GLU A 22 -9.89 14.61 33.85
C GLU A 22 -10.29 14.99 32.43
N ILE A 23 -10.83 14.02 31.64
CA ILE A 23 -11.19 14.22 30.25
C ILE A 23 -12.71 14.25 30.12
N PRO A 24 -13.31 15.34 29.63
CA PRO A 24 -14.76 15.42 29.45
C PRO A 24 -15.26 14.44 28.40
N ARG A 25 -16.39 13.76 28.68
CA ARG A 25 -17.04 12.84 27.75
C ARG A 25 -17.90 13.59 26.74
N ASP A 26 -18.18 12.94 25.62
CA ASP A 26 -19.01 13.45 24.52
C ASP A 26 -18.47 14.78 23.97
N LYS A 27 -17.13 14.90 23.95
CA LYS A 27 -16.38 16.07 23.53
C LYS A 27 -15.27 15.70 22.56
N LEU A 28 -14.85 16.69 21.77
CA LEU A 28 -13.63 16.63 20.98
C LEU A 28 -12.48 17.16 21.84
N VAL A 29 -11.62 16.24 22.30
CA VAL A 29 -10.47 16.54 23.16
C VAL A 29 -9.19 16.41 22.35
N VAL A 30 -8.37 17.45 22.34
CA VAL A 30 -7.07 17.44 21.66
C VAL A 30 -5.95 17.29 22.69
N VAL A 31 -5.08 16.30 22.48
CA VAL A 31 -3.86 16.11 23.26
C VAL A 31 -2.69 16.63 22.43
N THR A 32 -2.04 17.68 22.90
CA THR A 32 -0.96 18.38 22.18
C THR A 32 0.31 18.51 23.01
N GLY A 33 1.37 19.09 22.46
CA GLY A 33 2.67 19.28 23.06
C GLY A 33 3.83 18.89 22.15
N LEU A 34 5.07 19.09 22.57
CA LEU A 34 6.27 18.80 21.81
C LEU A 34 6.36 17.32 21.38
N SER A 35 7.10 17.02 20.31
CA SER A 35 7.40 15.64 19.92
C SER A 35 8.14 14.95 21.08
N GLY A 36 7.69 13.72 21.45
CA GLY A 36 8.26 12.99 22.59
C GLY A 36 7.85 13.49 23.97
N SER A 37 6.87 14.41 24.11
CA SER A 37 6.40 14.91 25.39
C SER A 37 5.55 13.91 26.21
N GLY A 38 5.01 12.84 25.58
CA GLY A 38 4.19 11.81 26.24
C GLY A 38 2.73 11.78 25.78
N LYS A 39 2.38 12.47 24.69
CA LYS A 39 1.02 12.49 24.13
C LYS A 39 0.49 11.10 23.80
N SER A 40 1.26 10.34 23.01
CA SER A 40 0.87 8.99 22.62
C SER A 40 0.86 8.05 23.81
N SER A 41 1.76 8.25 24.78
CA SER A 41 1.77 7.47 26.03
C SER A 41 0.49 7.65 26.84
N LEU A 42 -0.07 8.87 26.88
CA LEU A 42 -1.37 9.11 27.53
C LEU A 42 -2.53 8.56 26.69
N ALA A 43 -2.60 8.92 25.39
CA ALA A 43 -3.76 8.62 24.56
C ALA A 43 -3.85 7.12 24.17
N PHE A 44 -2.74 6.52 23.74
CA PHE A 44 -2.70 5.15 23.21
C PHE A 44 -2.23 4.13 24.27
N ASP A 45 -1.07 4.36 24.88
CA ASP A 45 -0.46 3.37 25.78
C ASP A 45 -1.17 3.31 27.15
N THR A 46 -1.91 4.35 27.54
CA THR A 46 -2.69 4.41 28.79
C THR A 46 -4.19 4.26 28.54
N ILE A 47 -4.82 5.23 27.88
CA ILE A 47 -6.29 5.31 27.78
C ILE A 47 -6.84 4.22 26.86
N TYR A 48 -6.35 4.16 25.63
CA TYR A 48 -6.81 3.16 24.66
C TYR A 48 -6.45 1.74 25.11
N ALA A 49 -5.22 1.52 25.58
CA ALA A 49 -4.77 0.20 26.05
C ALA A 49 -5.64 -0.35 27.18
N GLU A 50 -5.99 0.49 28.18
CA GLU A 50 -6.89 0.08 29.27
C GLU A 50 -8.32 -0.13 28.78
N GLY A 51 -8.83 0.72 27.90
CA GLY A 51 -10.17 0.55 27.31
C GLY A 51 -10.29 -0.75 26.53
N GLN A 52 -9.30 -1.09 25.72
CA GLN A 52 -9.24 -2.32 24.98
C GLN A 52 -9.06 -3.55 25.89
N ARG A 53 -8.19 -3.46 26.89
CA ARG A 53 -7.98 -4.53 27.88
C ARG A 53 -9.31 -4.89 28.58
N ARG A 54 -10.06 -3.91 29.08
CA ARG A 54 -11.36 -4.13 29.72
C ARG A 54 -12.38 -4.73 28.76
N TYR A 55 -12.38 -4.30 27.51
CA TYR A 55 -13.26 -4.88 26.48
C TYR A 55 -12.91 -6.35 26.24
N VAL A 56 -11.63 -6.68 26.05
CA VAL A 56 -11.17 -8.07 25.86
C VAL A 56 -11.48 -8.94 27.09
N GLU A 57 -11.31 -8.43 28.30
CA GLU A 57 -11.67 -9.13 29.54
C GLU A 57 -13.16 -9.43 29.67
N SER A 58 -14.02 -8.60 29.07
CA SER A 58 -15.49 -8.83 29.05
C SER A 58 -15.89 -9.96 28.10
N LEU A 59 -15.02 -10.39 27.19
CA LEU A 59 -15.29 -11.45 26.21
C LEU A 59 -15.20 -12.84 26.84
N SER A 60 -15.74 -13.84 26.13
CA SER A 60 -15.64 -15.25 26.55
C SER A 60 -14.19 -15.72 26.68
N SER A 61 -13.94 -16.72 27.54
CA SER A 61 -12.59 -17.29 27.70
C SER A 61 -11.99 -17.81 26.40
N TYR A 62 -12.82 -18.30 25.50
CA TYR A 62 -12.42 -18.75 24.16
C TYR A 62 -11.95 -17.57 23.30
N ALA A 63 -12.68 -16.48 23.24
CA ALA A 63 -12.28 -15.28 22.50
C ALA A 63 -11.00 -14.65 23.05
N ARG A 64 -10.83 -14.61 24.39
CA ARG A 64 -9.61 -14.14 25.06
C ARG A 64 -8.37 -14.96 24.69
N MET A 65 -8.50 -16.27 24.51
CA MET A 65 -7.40 -17.15 24.12
C MET A 65 -6.89 -16.81 22.71
N PHE A 66 -7.73 -16.31 21.80
CA PHE A 66 -7.34 -15.87 20.47
C PHE A 66 -6.78 -14.44 20.43
N LEU A 67 -7.31 -13.54 21.25
CA LEU A 67 -6.92 -12.13 21.26
C LEU A 67 -5.65 -11.86 22.09
N GLY A 68 -5.21 -12.84 22.87
CA GLY A 68 -4.06 -12.70 23.77
C GLY A 68 -4.41 -11.94 25.05
N GLN A 69 -3.53 -12.03 26.04
CA GLN A 69 -3.61 -11.27 27.27
C GLN A 69 -2.91 -9.93 27.06
N MET A 70 -3.61 -8.83 27.30
CA MET A 70 -3.03 -7.48 27.23
C MET A 70 -2.43 -7.09 28.58
N ASP A 71 -1.26 -6.48 28.54
CA ASP A 71 -0.63 -5.95 29.75
C ASP A 71 -1.46 -4.76 30.27
N LYS A 72 -1.54 -4.66 31.60
CA LYS A 72 -2.18 -3.52 32.24
C LYS A 72 -1.22 -2.33 32.16
N PRO A 73 -1.67 -1.15 31.66
CA PRO A 73 -0.83 0.03 31.67
C PRO A 73 -0.48 0.45 33.11
N ASP A 74 0.68 1.11 33.26
CA ASP A 74 1.13 1.63 34.56
C ASP A 74 0.34 2.87 34.96
N VAL A 75 -0.80 2.60 35.60
CA VAL A 75 -1.74 3.60 36.10
C VAL A 75 -2.39 3.09 37.37
N ASP A 76 -2.60 3.98 38.34
CA ASP A 76 -3.26 3.62 39.59
C ASP A 76 -4.73 3.27 39.34
N TYR A 77 -5.44 4.15 38.60
CA TYR A 77 -6.87 4.02 38.42
C TYR A 77 -7.36 4.80 37.17
N ILE A 78 -8.28 4.21 36.43
CA ILE A 78 -9.03 4.89 35.35
C ILE A 78 -10.53 4.55 35.51
N ASP A 79 -11.38 5.58 35.50
CA ASP A 79 -12.82 5.45 35.53
C ASP A 79 -13.50 6.17 34.38
N GLY A 80 -14.75 5.82 34.08
CA GLY A 80 -15.56 6.44 33.04
C GLY A 80 -15.22 6.04 31.60
N LEU A 81 -14.35 5.02 31.39
CA LEU A 81 -14.02 4.54 30.05
C LEU A 81 -15.22 3.91 29.34
N SER A 82 -15.44 4.31 28.10
CA SER A 82 -16.28 3.62 27.10
C SER A 82 -15.46 2.61 26.29
N PRO A 83 -16.11 1.70 25.54
CA PRO A 83 -15.41 0.88 24.54
C PRO A 83 -14.54 1.76 23.64
N ALA A 84 -13.25 1.43 23.52
CA ALA A 84 -12.27 2.27 22.84
C ALA A 84 -11.92 1.72 21.46
N ILE A 85 -11.85 2.61 20.46
CA ILE A 85 -11.42 2.33 19.09
C ILE A 85 -10.23 3.24 18.76
N SER A 86 -9.13 2.63 18.33
CA SER A 86 -7.94 3.36 17.86
C SER A 86 -7.93 3.49 16.34
N ILE A 87 -7.58 4.67 15.87
CA ILE A 87 -7.33 4.96 14.45
C ILE A 87 -5.92 5.54 14.33
N ASP A 88 -4.95 4.63 14.29
CA ASP A 88 -3.52 4.93 14.19
C ASP A 88 -3.03 4.99 12.74
N GLN A 89 -1.82 5.51 12.56
CA GLN A 89 -1.18 5.69 11.25
C GLN A 89 -0.42 4.43 10.76
N LYS A 90 -0.12 3.48 11.66
CA LYS A 90 0.96 2.50 11.49
C LYS A 90 0.72 1.33 10.53
N THR A 91 -0.47 1.10 9.95
CA THR A 91 -0.70 -0.12 9.17
C THR A 91 -1.40 0.11 7.86
N THR A 92 -0.63 0.31 6.79
CA THR A 92 -1.10 -0.04 5.45
C THR A 92 -1.07 -1.56 5.33
N SER A 93 -2.18 -2.17 4.93
CA SER A 93 -2.22 -3.61 4.67
C SER A 93 -1.26 -3.95 3.52
N LYS A 94 -0.26 -4.79 3.79
CA LYS A 94 0.64 -5.31 2.75
C LYS A 94 0.00 -6.42 1.89
N ASN A 95 -1.25 -6.76 2.15
CA ASN A 95 -1.94 -7.80 1.39
C ASN A 95 -2.29 -7.26 -0.01
N PRO A 96 -1.76 -7.83 -1.10
CA PRO A 96 -1.99 -7.35 -2.46
C PRO A 96 -3.46 -7.51 -2.92
N ARG A 97 -4.26 -8.29 -2.18
CA ARG A 97 -5.69 -8.47 -2.45
C ARG A 97 -6.56 -7.42 -1.79
N SER A 98 -6.03 -6.64 -0.83
CA SER A 98 -6.79 -5.57 -0.19
C SER A 98 -6.90 -4.36 -1.11
N THR A 99 -8.12 -3.87 -1.33
CA THR A 99 -8.42 -2.66 -2.11
C THR A 99 -9.22 -1.68 -1.26
N VAL A 100 -9.31 -0.42 -1.68
CA VAL A 100 -10.17 0.57 -1.04
C VAL A 100 -11.59 0.02 -0.89
N GLY A 101 -12.16 -0.55 -1.96
CA GLY A 101 -13.52 -1.13 -1.95
C GLY A 101 -13.70 -2.27 -0.93
N THR A 102 -12.67 -3.12 -0.72
CA THR A 102 -12.77 -4.21 0.26
C THR A 102 -12.57 -3.74 1.70
N VAL A 103 -11.69 -2.77 1.93
CA VAL A 103 -11.45 -2.22 3.27
C VAL A 103 -12.65 -1.40 3.77
N THR A 104 -13.35 -0.73 2.86
CA THR A 104 -14.56 0.05 3.16
C THR A 104 -15.84 -0.79 3.15
N GLU A 105 -15.75 -2.09 2.89
CA GLU A 105 -16.88 -3.02 2.72
C GLU A 105 -17.80 -2.69 1.54
N ILE A 106 -17.56 -1.61 0.79
CA ILE A 106 -18.36 -1.23 -0.39
C ILE A 106 -18.39 -2.38 -1.39
N TYR A 107 -17.26 -3.07 -1.58
CA TYR A 107 -17.16 -4.20 -2.50
C TYR A 107 -18.09 -5.36 -2.15
N ASP A 108 -18.36 -5.60 -0.87
CA ASP A 108 -19.28 -6.66 -0.44
C ASP A 108 -20.73 -6.32 -0.78
N TYR A 109 -21.12 -5.05 -0.64
CA TYR A 109 -22.42 -4.57 -1.12
C TYR A 109 -22.51 -4.56 -2.65
N LEU A 110 -21.44 -4.23 -3.38
CA LEU A 110 -21.40 -4.35 -4.84
C LEU A 110 -21.61 -5.81 -5.28
N ARG A 111 -20.92 -6.76 -4.68
CA ARG A 111 -21.12 -8.19 -4.98
C ARG A 111 -22.57 -8.62 -4.78
N LEU A 112 -23.22 -8.14 -3.74
CA LEU A 112 -24.62 -8.42 -3.46
C LEU A 112 -25.55 -7.75 -4.50
N LEU A 113 -25.28 -6.48 -4.86
CA LEU A 113 -26.03 -5.73 -5.88
C LEU A 113 -25.96 -6.45 -7.23
N PHE A 114 -24.74 -6.77 -7.70
CA PHE A 114 -24.55 -7.44 -8.99
C PHE A 114 -25.13 -8.85 -9.03
N ALA A 115 -25.13 -9.56 -7.91
CA ALA A 115 -25.75 -10.89 -7.83
C ALA A 115 -27.29 -10.86 -7.83
N ARG A 116 -27.91 -9.77 -7.35
CA ARG A 116 -29.37 -9.70 -7.16
C ARG A 116 -30.10 -8.85 -8.22
N ALA A 117 -29.44 -7.82 -8.73
CA ALA A 117 -29.98 -6.88 -9.72
C ALA A 117 -29.14 -6.81 -11.01
N GLY A 118 -28.16 -7.69 -11.18
CA GLY A 118 -27.30 -7.73 -12.35
C GLY A 118 -27.94 -8.42 -13.56
N HIS A 119 -27.67 -7.88 -14.73
CA HIS A 119 -28.09 -8.41 -16.03
C HIS A 119 -26.94 -9.19 -16.68
N PRO A 120 -27.04 -10.52 -16.82
CA PRO A 120 -25.99 -11.30 -17.45
C PRO A 120 -25.98 -11.16 -18.95
N HIS A 121 -24.80 -11.10 -19.52
CA HIS A 121 -24.52 -11.06 -20.95
C HIS A 121 -23.59 -12.19 -21.34
N CYS A 122 -23.56 -12.52 -22.61
CA CYS A 122 -22.62 -13.51 -23.13
C CYS A 122 -21.19 -12.93 -23.16
N PRO A 123 -20.19 -13.57 -22.52
CA PRO A 123 -18.83 -13.06 -22.53
C PRO A 123 -18.15 -13.06 -23.90
N LYS A 124 -18.74 -13.75 -24.91
CA LYS A 124 -18.22 -13.78 -26.30
C LYS A 124 -18.90 -12.80 -27.22
N CYS A 125 -20.24 -12.80 -27.26
CA CYS A 125 -21.01 -11.99 -28.22
C CYS A 125 -21.68 -10.76 -27.61
N GLY A 126 -21.66 -10.61 -26.27
CA GLY A 126 -22.26 -9.46 -25.58
C GLY A 126 -23.79 -9.45 -25.51
N LYS A 127 -24.49 -10.43 -26.11
CA LYS A 127 -25.95 -10.49 -26.09
C LYS A 127 -26.46 -10.77 -24.66
N PRO A 128 -27.59 -10.16 -24.23
CA PRO A 128 -28.20 -10.44 -22.95
C PRO A 128 -28.62 -11.92 -22.86
N ILE A 129 -28.46 -12.50 -21.69
CA ILE A 129 -28.82 -13.88 -21.39
C ILE A 129 -29.92 -13.85 -20.34
N THR A 130 -31.02 -14.57 -20.61
CA THR A 130 -32.13 -14.68 -19.69
C THR A 130 -32.36 -16.12 -19.29
N GLN A 131 -32.83 -16.37 -18.07
CA GLN A 131 -33.40 -17.64 -17.69
C GLN A 131 -34.81 -17.73 -18.24
N GLN A 132 -35.19 -18.88 -18.75
CA GLN A 132 -36.53 -19.15 -19.20
C GLN A 132 -37.20 -20.16 -18.24
N SER A 133 -38.41 -19.85 -17.81
CA SER A 133 -39.25 -20.87 -17.15
C SER A 133 -39.82 -21.82 -18.17
N VAL A 134 -40.21 -23.02 -17.74
CA VAL A 134 -40.86 -24.00 -18.61
C VAL A 134 -42.12 -23.41 -19.26
N ASP A 135 -42.90 -22.62 -18.55
CA ASP A 135 -44.05 -21.93 -19.09
C ASP A 135 -43.68 -20.96 -20.24
N GLN A 136 -42.60 -20.17 -20.09
CA GLN A 136 -42.12 -19.27 -21.14
C GLN A 136 -41.59 -20.03 -22.38
N MET A 137 -40.95 -21.20 -22.16
CA MET A 137 -40.55 -22.09 -23.25
C MET A 137 -41.73 -22.61 -24.03
N ILE A 138 -42.78 -23.03 -23.29
CA ILE A 138 -44.04 -23.48 -23.87
C ILE A 138 -44.71 -22.37 -24.68
N ASP A 139 -44.81 -21.16 -24.14
CA ASP A 139 -45.38 -20.01 -24.84
C ASP A 139 -44.67 -19.73 -26.16
N GLN A 140 -43.31 -19.74 -26.17
CA GLN A 140 -42.54 -19.56 -27.41
C GLN A 140 -42.76 -20.68 -28.43
N ILE A 141 -42.87 -21.93 -27.97
CA ILE A 141 -43.13 -23.07 -28.87
C ILE A 141 -44.56 -23.01 -29.43
N ARG A 142 -45.50 -22.47 -28.67
CA ARG A 142 -46.89 -22.26 -29.06
C ARG A 142 -47.08 -21.19 -30.14
N GLU A 143 -46.17 -20.25 -30.26
CA GLU A 143 -46.15 -19.26 -31.33
C GLU A 143 -45.81 -19.83 -32.72
N LEU A 144 -45.27 -21.07 -32.75
CA LEU A 144 -44.98 -21.76 -34.00
C LEU A 144 -46.26 -22.14 -34.75
N PRO A 145 -46.23 -22.22 -36.09
CA PRO A 145 -47.38 -22.59 -36.91
C PRO A 145 -48.00 -23.92 -36.49
N GLU A 146 -49.35 -24.04 -36.50
CA GLU A 146 -50.04 -25.32 -36.26
C GLU A 146 -49.54 -26.43 -37.16
N ARG A 147 -49.48 -27.65 -36.65
CA ARG A 147 -48.99 -28.89 -37.29
C ARG A 147 -47.50 -28.92 -37.49
N THR A 148 -46.73 -27.98 -36.97
CA THR A 148 -45.25 -28.06 -36.95
C THR A 148 -44.80 -29.26 -36.13
N LYS A 149 -43.94 -30.12 -36.72
CA LYS A 149 -43.39 -31.30 -36.02
C LYS A 149 -42.15 -30.92 -35.24
N LEU A 150 -42.07 -31.31 -33.98
CA LEU A 150 -41.00 -30.98 -33.05
C LEU A 150 -40.34 -32.25 -32.52
N LEU A 151 -39.03 -32.17 -32.26
CA LEU A 151 -38.23 -33.13 -31.49
C LEU A 151 -37.71 -32.46 -30.25
N VAL A 152 -38.14 -32.84 -29.07
CA VAL A 152 -37.63 -32.39 -27.79
C VAL A 152 -36.44 -33.26 -27.44
N MET A 153 -35.29 -32.66 -27.19
CA MET A 153 -34.00 -33.38 -27.02
C MET A 153 -33.22 -32.79 -25.83
N ALA A 154 -32.37 -33.65 -25.24
CA ALA A 154 -31.41 -33.30 -24.22
C ALA A 154 -30.00 -33.65 -24.68
N GLN A 155 -29.06 -32.70 -24.59
CA GLN A 155 -27.67 -32.93 -24.99
C GLN A 155 -26.84 -33.52 -23.84
N VAL A 156 -26.37 -34.74 -23.99
CA VAL A 156 -25.60 -35.45 -22.97
C VAL A 156 -24.08 -35.50 -23.26
N VAL A 157 -23.68 -35.36 -24.51
CA VAL A 157 -22.28 -35.21 -24.90
C VAL A 157 -22.15 -34.06 -25.88
N ARG A 158 -21.22 -33.12 -25.62
CA ARG A 158 -20.99 -31.96 -26.46
C ARG A 158 -19.54 -31.90 -26.96
N GLY A 159 -19.33 -32.25 -28.22
CA GLY A 159 -18.06 -32.09 -28.93
C GLY A 159 -16.86 -32.74 -28.24
N LYS A 160 -17.06 -33.87 -27.53
CA LYS A 160 -16.02 -34.65 -26.87
C LYS A 160 -15.52 -35.80 -27.75
N LYS A 161 -14.23 -36.06 -27.74
CA LYS A 161 -13.65 -37.24 -28.41
C LYS A 161 -13.93 -38.52 -27.63
N GLY A 162 -14.19 -39.60 -28.31
CA GLY A 162 -14.39 -40.89 -27.66
C GLY A 162 -15.49 -41.72 -28.30
N GLU A 163 -15.51 -43.04 -28.05
CA GLU A 163 -16.56 -43.97 -28.51
C GLU A 163 -17.86 -43.88 -27.71
N HIS A 164 -17.88 -43.16 -26.57
CA HIS A 164 -19.00 -42.90 -25.68
C HIS A 164 -19.90 -44.11 -25.33
N LYS A 165 -19.37 -45.34 -25.42
CA LYS A 165 -20.11 -46.60 -25.18
C LYS A 165 -20.84 -46.60 -23.83
N LYS A 166 -20.21 -46.08 -22.77
CA LYS A 166 -20.85 -46.04 -21.43
C LYS A 166 -22.06 -45.12 -21.39
N VAL A 167 -21.97 -43.97 -22.07
CA VAL A 167 -23.07 -43.01 -22.17
C VAL A 167 -24.24 -43.59 -22.92
N LEU A 168 -23.98 -44.18 -24.08
CA LEU A 168 -24.99 -44.83 -24.90
C LEU A 168 -25.66 -46.00 -24.15
N ALA A 169 -24.89 -46.83 -23.43
CA ALA A 169 -25.44 -47.91 -22.59
C ALA A 169 -26.31 -47.36 -21.44
N HIS A 170 -25.93 -46.25 -20.84
CA HIS A 170 -26.74 -45.62 -19.78
C HIS A 170 -28.05 -45.07 -20.33
N ILE A 171 -28.05 -44.38 -21.46
CA ILE A 171 -29.25 -43.87 -22.13
C ILE A 171 -30.21 -45.01 -22.48
N ARG A 172 -29.66 -46.13 -22.99
CA ARG A 172 -30.45 -47.35 -23.29
C ARG A 172 -31.09 -47.96 -22.03
N HIS A 173 -30.31 -47.96 -20.93
CA HIS A 173 -30.81 -48.52 -19.64
C HIS A 173 -31.95 -47.67 -19.05
N GLU A 174 -31.89 -46.36 -19.28
CA GLU A 174 -32.94 -45.42 -18.89
C GLU A 174 -34.24 -45.49 -19.71
N GLY A 175 -34.22 -46.31 -20.79
CA GLY A 175 -35.39 -46.60 -21.61
C GLY A 175 -35.62 -45.65 -22.79
N TYR A 176 -34.66 -44.81 -23.12
CA TYR A 176 -34.74 -43.92 -24.30
C TYR A 176 -34.48 -44.75 -25.58
N VAL A 177 -35.31 -44.48 -26.61
CA VAL A 177 -35.31 -45.27 -27.85
C VAL A 177 -34.44 -44.62 -28.94
N ARG A 178 -34.27 -43.31 -28.92
CA ARG A 178 -33.59 -42.57 -30.01
C ARG A 178 -32.59 -41.57 -29.51
N VAL A 179 -31.52 -41.42 -30.28
CA VAL A 179 -30.48 -40.43 -30.07
C VAL A 179 -30.23 -39.69 -31.39
N ARG A 180 -29.84 -38.43 -31.27
CA ARG A 180 -29.26 -37.70 -32.44
C ARG A 180 -27.77 -37.61 -32.22
N ILE A 181 -26.99 -38.13 -33.16
CA ILE A 181 -25.54 -38.12 -33.07
C ILE A 181 -25.00 -37.34 -34.27
N ASP A 182 -24.22 -36.29 -33.97
CA ASP A 182 -23.62 -35.39 -34.98
C ASP A 182 -24.65 -34.85 -36.01
N GLY A 183 -25.91 -34.72 -35.61
CA GLY A 183 -27.01 -34.19 -36.41
C GLY A 183 -27.94 -35.28 -37.02
N GLU A 184 -27.58 -36.54 -36.98
CA GLU A 184 -28.38 -37.61 -37.50
C GLU A 184 -29.15 -38.37 -36.38
N VAL A 185 -30.45 -38.61 -36.61
CA VAL A 185 -31.32 -39.32 -35.63
C VAL A 185 -31.20 -40.80 -35.89
N MET A 186 -30.78 -41.57 -34.88
CA MET A 186 -30.56 -43.01 -34.94
C MET A 186 -31.34 -43.71 -33.83
N ASP A 187 -31.69 -44.98 -34.04
CA ASP A 187 -32.31 -45.83 -33.03
C ASP A 187 -31.21 -46.42 -32.12
N ILE A 188 -31.35 -46.27 -30.80
CA ILE A 188 -30.31 -46.72 -29.86
C ILE A 188 -30.20 -48.22 -29.74
N GLY A 189 -31.20 -48.96 -30.35
CA GLY A 189 -31.16 -50.40 -30.49
C GLY A 189 -30.10 -50.92 -31.47
N GLU A 190 -29.67 -50.13 -32.42
CA GLU A 190 -28.61 -50.47 -33.40
C GLU A 190 -27.24 -50.44 -32.75
N ASP A 191 -26.26 -51.15 -33.34
CA ASP A 191 -24.86 -51.16 -32.82
C ASP A 191 -24.13 -49.89 -33.26
N ILE A 192 -24.28 -48.82 -32.49
CA ILE A 192 -23.70 -47.52 -32.79
C ILE A 192 -22.18 -47.55 -32.50
N GLN A 193 -21.38 -47.48 -33.55
CA GLN A 193 -19.91 -47.41 -33.45
C GLN A 193 -19.44 -45.98 -33.75
N LEU A 194 -18.86 -45.30 -32.75
CA LEU A 194 -18.32 -43.96 -32.90
C LEU A 194 -16.80 -43.97 -32.99
N GLU A 195 -16.23 -43.09 -33.80
CA GLU A 195 -14.79 -42.96 -33.99
C GLU A 195 -14.12 -42.36 -32.76
N LYS A 196 -13.17 -43.09 -32.17
CA LYS A 196 -12.46 -42.67 -30.93
C LYS A 196 -11.78 -41.29 -31.01
N ASN A 197 -11.28 -40.92 -32.20
CA ASN A 197 -10.47 -39.70 -32.40
C ASN A 197 -11.29 -38.50 -32.91
N LYS A 198 -12.56 -38.71 -33.26
CA LYS A 198 -13.49 -37.68 -33.72
C LYS A 198 -14.24 -37.07 -32.54
N LYS A 199 -14.60 -35.81 -32.64
CA LYS A 199 -15.48 -35.16 -31.67
C LYS A 199 -16.92 -35.47 -32.01
N HIS A 200 -17.66 -35.98 -31.03
CA HIS A 200 -19.07 -36.32 -31.19
C HIS A 200 -19.95 -35.44 -30.28
N THR A 201 -21.14 -35.16 -30.77
CA THR A 201 -22.24 -34.54 -30.02
C THR A 201 -23.39 -35.53 -29.99
N ILE A 202 -23.87 -35.88 -28.77
CA ILE A 202 -24.93 -36.89 -28.58
C ILE A 202 -26.08 -36.18 -27.84
N GLU A 203 -27.26 -36.23 -28.45
CA GLU A 203 -28.49 -35.69 -27.90
C GLU A 203 -29.53 -36.81 -27.82
N VAL A 204 -30.19 -36.91 -26.66
CA VAL A 204 -31.26 -37.89 -26.41
C VAL A 204 -32.57 -37.29 -26.88
N VAL A 205 -33.29 -38.01 -27.75
CA VAL A 205 -34.65 -37.58 -28.14
C VAL A 205 -35.63 -38.01 -27.05
N ILE A 206 -36.18 -37.04 -26.37
CA ILE A 206 -37.16 -37.26 -25.26
C ILE A 206 -38.53 -37.48 -25.79
N ASP A 207 -39.02 -36.63 -26.70
CA ASP A 207 -40.35 -36.75 -27.25
C ASP A 207 -40.43 -36.23 -28.70
N ARG A 208 -41.50 -36.66 -29.39
CA ARG A 208 -41.91 -36.17 -30.71
C ARG A 208 -43.31 -35.59 -30.63
N LEU A 209 -43.41 -34.29 -30.86
CA LEU A 209 -44.65 -33.54 -30.72
C LEU A 209 -45.06 -32.89 -32.03
N VAL A 210 -46.33 -32.57 -32.11
CA VAL A 210 -46.87 -31.74 -33.18
C VAL A 210 -47.58 -30.58 -32.53
N VAL A 211 -47.28 -29.35 -32.98
CA VAL A 211 -47.92 -28.14 -32.45
C VAL A 211 -49.42 -28.20 -32.72
N ARG A 212 -50.21 -28.26 -31.67
CA ARG A 212 -51.67 -28.29 -31.67
C ARG A 212 -52.23 -27.81 -30.33
N GLU A 213 -53.43 -27.38 -30.28
CA GLU A 213 -54.17 -27.02 -29.06
C GLU A 213 -54.24 -28.21 -28.08
N GLY A 214 -53.94 -27.99 -26.80
CA GLY A 214 -53.96 -29.02 -25.73
C GLY A 214 -52.68 -29.87 -25.61
N MET A 215 -51.55 -29.48 -26.24
CA MET A 215 -50.29 -30.19 -26.09
C MET A 215 -49.45 -29.71 -24.89
N GLU A 216 -49.88 -28.67 -24.20
CA GLU A 216 -49.05 -27.91 -23.24
C GLU A 216 -48.56 -28.83 -22.08
N SER A 217 -49.46 -29.67 -21.52
CA SER A 217 -49.09 -30.57 -20.42
C SER A 217 -48.00 -31.58 -20.84
N ARG A 218 -48.18 -32.21 -22.00
CA ARG A 218 -47.18 -33.16 -22.50
C ARG A 218 -45.85 -32.50 -22.90
N LEU A 219 -45.94 -31.26 -23.46
CA LEU A 219 -44.74 -30.48 -23.78
C LEU A 219 -44.00 -30.07 -22.51
N ALA A 220 -44.74 -29.70 -21.44
CA ALA A 220 -44.12 -29.38 -20.13
C ALA A 220 -43.34 -30.57 -19.59
N ASP A 221 -43.96 -31.75 -19.52
CA ASP A 221 -43.34 -33.00 -19.04
C ASP A 221 -42.09 -33.36 -19.84
N SER A 222 -42.18 -33.17 -21.16
CA SER A 222 -41.05 -33.46 -22.08
C SER A 222 -39.92 -32.47 -21.92
N LEU A 223 -40.20 -31.16 -21.74
CA LEU A 223 -39.19 -30.12 -21.48
C LEU A 223 -38.53 -30.28 -20.11
N GLU A 224 -39.32 -30.56 -19.05
CA GLU A 224 -38.77 -30.84 -17.70
C GLU A 224 -37.83 -32.06 -17.73
N THR A 225 -38.18 -33.10 -18.45
CA THR A 225 -37.34 -34.29 -18.63
C THR A 225 -36.08 -33.95 -19.40
N ALA A 226 -36.20 -33.15 -20.46
CA ALA A 226 -35.07 -32.73 -21.27
C ALA A 226 -34.11 -31.81 -20.48
N LEU A 227 -34.64 -30.86 -19.71
CA LEU A 227 -33.89 -29.97 -18.86
C LEU A 227 -33.12 -30.73 -17.75
N LYS A 228 -33.79 -31.70 -17.12
CA LYS A 228 -33.17 -32.55 -16.11
C LYS A 228 -32.02 -33.39 -16.67
N LEU A 229 -32.18 -34.00 -17.84
CA LEU A 229 -31.16 -34.83 -18.48
C LEU A 229 -30.04 -34.00 -19.12
N GLY A 230 -30.38 -32.82 -19.64
CA GLY A 230 -29.45 -31.85 -20.28
C GLY A 230 -28.83 -30.83 -19.32
N GLU A 231 -28.87 -31.09 -18.00
CA GLU A 231 -28.32 -30.19 -16.96
C GLU A 231 -28.83 -28.75 -17.08
N GLY A 232 -30.12 -28.58 -17.28
CA GLY A 232 -30.84 -27.32 -17.38
C GLY A 232 -30.89 -26.72 -18.79
N VAL A 233 -30.52 -27.48 -19.84
CA VAL A 233 -30.63 -27.08 -21.25
C VAL A 233 -31.44 -28.09 -22.03
N ALA A 234 -32.46 -27.63 -22.73
CA ALA A 234 -33.27 -28.43 -23.65
C ALA A 234 -33.15 -27.90 -25.08
N TYR A 235 -33.21 -28.80 -26.05
CA TYR A 235 -33.19 -28.48 -27.45
C TYR A 235 -34.51 -28.92 -28.11
N VAL A 236 -35.09 -28.07 -28.92
CA VAL A 236 -36.31 -28.36 -29.68
C VAL A 236 -35.98 -28.17 -31.16
N GLN A 237 -35.90 -29.28 -31.89
CA GLN A 237 -35.68 -29.27 -33.34
C GLN A 237 -37.01 -29.19 -34.04
N ILE A 238 -37.22 -28.15 -34.85
CA ILE A 238 -38.30 -28.13 -35.85
C ILE A 238 -37.88 -29.07 -36.98
N VAL A 239 -38.69 -30.06 -37.30
CA VAL A 239 -38.39 -31.00 -38.37
C VAL A 239 -38.34 -30.21 -39.68
N ASP A 240 -37.21 -30.31 -40.39
CA ASP A 240 -36.87 -29.55 -41.62
C ASP A 240 -36.76 -28.02 -41.38
N GLY A 241 -36.53 -27.57 -40.14
CA GLY A 241 -36.41 -26.19 -39.72
C GLY A 241 -35.29 -25.92 -38.70
N GLU A 242 -35.42 -24.84 -37.98
CA GLU A 242 -34.39 -24.38 -37.00
C GLU A 242 -34.35 -25.25 -35.72
N LEU A 243 -33.18 -25.27 -35.09
CA LEU A 243 -32.96 -25.85 -33.78
C LEU A 243 -33.13 -24.74 -32.73
N LEU A 244 -34.16 -24.82 -31.89
CA LEU A 244 -34.38 -23.93 -30.78
C LEU A 244 -33.68 -24.49 -29.54
N MET A 245 -32.96 -23.64 -28.81
CA MET A 245 -32.34 -23.97 -27.55
C MET A 245 -33.06 -23.23 -26.42
N PHE A 246 -33.47 -23.94 -25.40
CA PHE A 246 -34.10 -23.44 -24.19
C PHE A 246 -33.20 -23.73 -22.99
N SER A 247 -33.17 -22.84 -22.02
CA SER A 247 -32.36 -23.06 -20.83
C SER A 247 -33.02 -22.49 -19.58
N GLU A 248 -33.09 -23.30 -18.53
CA GLU A 248 -33.37 -22.83 -17.18
C GLU A 248 -32.18 -22.11 -16.56
N ASN A 249 -30.98 -22.34 -17.09
CA ASN A 249 -29.76 -21.68 -16.68
C ASN A 249 -29.48 -20.45 -17.59
N PHE A 250 -28.63 -19.57 -17.14
CA PHE A 250 -28.15 -18.47 -17.97
C PHE A 250 -27.27 -18.99 -19.10
N ALA A 251 -27.83 -19.20 -20.29
CA ALA A 251 -27.12 -19.72 -21.45
C ALA A 251 -27.28 -18.83 -22.69
N CYS A 252 -26.19 -18.67 -23.44
CA CYS A 252 -26.23 -17.98 -24.73
C CYS A 252 -26.56 -18.96 -25.85
N VAL A 253 -27.64 -18.71 -26.52
CA VAL A 253 -28.13 -19.55 -27.65
C VAL A 253 -27.11 -19.62 -28.79
N ASP A 254 -26.51 -18.48 -29.17
CA ASP A 254 -25.60 -18.40 -30.32
C ASP A 254 -24.20 -19.00 -30.02
N CYS A 255 -23.66 -18.74 -28.85
CA CYS A 255 -22.31 -19.15 -28.47
C CYS A 255 -22.28 -20.49 -27.71
N GLY A 256 -23.43 -20.99 -27.25
CA GLY A 256 -23.55 -22.22 -26.46
C GLY A 256 -22.77 -22.19 -25.14
N ILE A 257 -22.55 -20.98 -24.56
CA ILE A 257 -21.92 -20.79 -23.26
C ILE A 257 -23.02 -20.70 -22.21
N SER A 258 -22.92 -21.54 -21.17
CA SER A 258 -23.76 -21.45 -19.99
C SER A 258 -22.99 -20.73 -18.88
N LEU A 259 -23.60 -19.74 -18.26
CA LEU A 259 -23.07 -19.08 -17.07
C LEU A 259 -23.46 -19.93 -15.84
N PRO A 260 -22.57 -20.00 -14.84
CA PRO A 260 -22.92 -20.61 -13.56
C PRO A 260 -24.00 -19.77 -12.86
N GLU A 261 -24.58 -20.33 -11.81
CA GLU A 261 -25.54 -19.61 -10.95
C GLU A 261 -24.93 -18.29 -10.47
N ILE A 262 -25.66 -17.20 -10.64
CA ILE A 262 -25.19 -15.85 -10.28
C ILE A 262 -25.35 -15.66 -8.77
N THR A 263 -24.28 -15.88 -8.05
CA THR A 263 -24.18 -15.75 -6.60
C THR A 263 -23.15 -14.66 -6.21
N PRO A 264 -23.23 -14.08 -5.00
CA PRO A 264 -22.23 -13.12 -4.54
C PRO A 264 -20.79 -13.66 -4.54
N ARG A 265 -20.61 -14.99 -4.45
CA ARG A 265 -19.27 -15.64 -4.52
C ARG A 265 -18.63 -15.52 -5.89
N MET A 266 -19.43 -15.46 -6.96
CA MET A 266 -18.96 -15.28 -8.33
C MET A 266 -18.21 -13.94 -8.52
N PHE A 267 -18.59 -12.92 -7.75
CA PHE A 267 -17.97 -11.59 -7.80
C PHE A 267 -16.80 -11.41 -6.84
N SER A 268 -16.35 -12.47 -6.16
CA SER A 268 -15.22 -12.40 -5.24
C SER A 268 -13.91 -12.79 -5.93
N PHE A 269 -12.97 -11.87 -6.02
CA PHE A 269 -11.61 -12.18 -6.52
C PHE A 269 -10.74 -12.89 -5.46
N ASN A 270 -11.19 -12.99 -4.21
CA ASN A 270 -10.54 -13.77 -3.15
C ASN A 270 -11.01 -15.23 -3.11
N ASN A 271 -12.00 -15.59 -3.95
CA ASN A 271 -12.55 -16.93 -4.02
C ASN A 271 -12.23 -17.54 -5.40
N PRO A 272 -11.73 -18.78 -5.49
CA PRO A 272 -11.46 -19.46 -6.76
C PRO A 272 -12.65 -19.51 -7.72
N TYR A 273 -13.86 -19.40 -7.20
CA TYR A 273 -15.09 -19.42 -8.00
C TYR A 273 -15.19 -18.19 -8.92
N GLY A 274 -14.81 -16.98 -8.43
CA GLY A 274 -14.86 -15.74 -9.19
C GLY A 274 -13.50 -15.23 -9.68
N ALA A 275 -12.42 -15.64 -9.03
CA ALA A 275 -11.08 -15.17 -9.34
C ALA A 275 -10.60 -15.60 -10.74
N CYS A 276 -9.90 -14.73 -11.43
CA CYS A 276 -9.18 -15.07 -12.65
C CYS A 276 -8.23 -16.24 -12.39
N PRO A 277 -8.32 -17.35 -13.16
CA PRO A 277 -7.50 -18.55 -12.91
C PRO A 277 -6.00 -18.35 -13.18
N VAL A 278 -5.62 -17.33 -13.96
CA VAL A 278 -4.23 -17.06 -14.31
C VAL A 278 -3.52 -16.28 -13.20
N CYS A 279 -4.11 -15.17 -12.73
CA CYS A 279 -3.51 -14.36 -11.65
C CYS A 279 -4.06 -14.68 -10.25
N MET A 280 -4.95 -15.65 -10.12
CA MET A 280 -5.55 -16.06 -8.85
C MET A 280 -6.17 -14.89 -8.07
N GLY A 281 -6.75 -13.92 -8.81
CA GLY A 281 -7.40 -12.73 -8.25
C GLY A 281 -6.47 -11.57 -7.87
N LEU A 282 -5.18 -11.63 -8.22
CA LEU A 282 -4.23 -10.54 -7.96
C LEU A 282 -4.40 -9.38 -8.96
N GLY A 283 -4.79 -9.68 -10.20
CA GLY A 283 -4.90 -8.70 -11.29
C GLY A 283 -3.61 -8.43 -12.02
N SER A 284 -2.47 -8.80 -11.45
CA SER A 284 -1.14 -8.56 -11.99
C SER A 284 -0.21 -9.75 -11.71
N HIS A 285 0.93 -9.73 -12.34
CA HIS A 285 2.05 -10.65 -12.11
C HIS A 285 3.33 -9.86 -11.97
N MET A 286 4.24 -10.34 -11.14
CA MET A 286 5.61 -9.86 -11.10
C MET A 286 6.41 -10.59 -12.20
N GLU A 287 6.92 -9.85 -13.18
CA GLU A 287 7.80 -10.39 -14.23
C GLU A 287 9.14 -9.64 -14.17
N PHE A 288 10.25 -10.34 -14.50
CA PHE A 288 11.54 -9.67 -14.60
C PHE A 288 11.52 -8.67 -15.76
N ASP A 289 11.96 -7.46 -15.48
CA ASP A 289 12.01 -6.36 -16.44
C ASP A 289 13.39 -6.34 -17.11
N GLU A 290 13.41 -6.38 -18.43
CA GLU A 290 14.67 -6.37 -19.21
C GLU A 290 15.52 -5.13 -18.92
N GLU A 291 14.90 -3.94 -18.78
CA GLU A 291 15.60 -2.69 -18.48
C GLU A 291 16.19 -2.69 -17.06
N LEU A 292 15.56 -3.38 -16.10
CA LEU A 292 16.08 -3.51 -14.74
C LEU A 292 17.16 -4.60 -14.64
N VAL A 293 17.04 -5.66 -15.40
CA VAL A 293 18.05 -6.73 -15.48
C VAL A 293 19.29 -6.24 -16.21
N LEU A 294 19.13 -5.36 -17.18
CA LEU A 294 20.15 -4.83 -18.06
C LEU A 294 20.16 -3.27 -18.06
N PRO A 295 20.57 -2.67 -16.94
CA PRO A 295 20.42 -1.21 -16.75
C PRO A 295 21.39 -0.36 -17.57
N ASP A 296 22.55 -0.92 -17.97
CA ASP A 296 23.61 -0.19 -18.71
C ASP A 296 24.10 -1.03 -19.90
N PRO A 297 23.59 -0.77 -21.11
CA PRO A 297 24.00 -1.49 -22.31
C PRO A 297 25.41 -1.14 -22.80
N THR A 298 26.11 -0.20 -22.19
CA THR A 298 27.52 0.10 -22.50
C THR A 298 28.48 -0.92 -21.86
N LEU A 299 27.99 -1.67 -20.84
CA LEU A 299 28.78 -2.71 -20.20
C LEU A 299 28.79 -3.99 -21.04
N SER A 300 29.86 -4.76 -20.88
CA SER A 300 29.97 -6.10 -21.45
C SER A 300 29.36 -7.15 -20.52
N VAL A 301 29.16 -8.40 -21.01
CA VAL A 301 28.72 -9.53 -20.17
C VAL A 301 29.75 -9.80 -19.06
N GLY A 302 31.05 -9.76 -19.35
CA GLY A 302 32.12 -9.86 -18.36
C GLY A 302 32.19 -8.66 -17.41
N GLY A 303 31.85 -7.46 -17.89
CA GLY A 303 31.74 -6.23 -17.11
C GLY A 303 30.50 -6.19 -16.18
N GLY A 304 29.57 -7.14 -16.30
CA GLY A 304 28.40 -7.27 -15.44
C GLY A 304 27.17 -6.50 -15.94
N VAL A 305 26.92 -6.53 -17.23
CA VAL A 305 25.72 -5.96 -17.86
C VAL A 305 24.41 -6.51 -17.25
N PHE A 306 24.39 -7.77 -16.83
CA PHE A 306 23.26 -8.37 -16.13
C PHE A 306 23.37 -8.13 -14.64
N ALA A 307 22.71 -7.09 -14.14
CA ALA A 307 22.82 -6.63 -12.76
C ALA A 307 22.48 -7.69 -11.68
N PRO A 308 21.50 -8.62 -11.88
CA PRO A 308 21.19 -9.66 -10.89
C PRO A 308 22.22 -10.81 -10.87
N LEU A 309 23.09 -10.91 -11.84
CA LEU A 309 24.05 -12.01 -11.94
C LEU A 309 25.40 -11.65 -11.27
N SER A 310 26.04 -12.67 -10.71
CA SER A 310 27.40 -12.53 -10.18
C SER A 310 28.37 -12.20 -11.29
N LYS A 311 29.29 -11.28 -11.05
CA LYS A 311 30.42 -10.97 -11.95
C LYS A 311 31.52 -12.03 -11.98
N ASN A 312 31.32 -13.16 -11.29
CA ASN A 312 32.30 -14.25 -11.29
C ASN A 312 32.32 -14.97 -12.64
N LEU A 313 33.36 -14.74 -13.43
CA LEU A 313 33.56 -15.31 -14.77
C LEU A 313 33.64 -16.86 -14.77
N HIS A 314 33.90 -17.47 -13.63
CA HIS A 314 33.92 -18.93 -13.44
C HIS A 314 32.56 -19.51 -13.02
N SER A 315 31.53 -18.69 -12.91
CA SER A 315 30.18 -19.22 -12.65
C SER A 315 29.65 -19.98 -13.87
N TYR A 316 28.80 -20.99 -13.63
CA TYR A 316 28.20 -21.81 -14.70
C TYR A 316 27.54 -20.96 -15.80
N ALA A 317 26.71 -19.97 -15.38
CA ALA A 317 26.02 -19.09 -16.32
C ALA A 317 27.00 -18.27 -17.19
N MET A 318 28.07 -17.75 -16.57
CA MET A 318 29.09 -16.96 -17.30
C MET A 318 29.90 -17.82 -18.26
N CYS A 319 30.22 -19.07 -17.91
CA CYS A 319 30.93 -20.00 -18.81
C CYS A 319 30.08 -20.31 -20.07
N VAL A 320 28.78 -20.54 -19.89
CA VAL A 320 27.86 -20.77 -21.02
C VAL A 320 27.74 -19.54 -21.89
N MET A 321 27.50 -18.37 -21.31
CA MET A 321 27.37 -17.09 -22.03
C MET A 321 28.65 -16.77 -22.82
N LYS A 322 29.82 -17.02 -22.22
CA LYS A 322 31.12 -16.90 -22.92
C LYS A 322 31.18 -17.79 -24.16
N ALA A 323 30.83 -19.07 -24.04
CA ALA A 323 30.84 -20.02 -25.18
C ALA A 323 29.86 -19.60 -26.30
N ILE A 324 28.68 -19.05 -25.94
CA ILE A 324 27.72 -18.50 -26.90
C ILE A 324 28.33 -17.34 -27.67
N LEU A 325 28.92 -16.38 -26.95
CA LEU A 325 29.55 -15.19 -27.55
C LEU A 325 30.70 -15.57 -28.47
N GLU A 326 31.61 -16.43 -28.01
CA GLU A 326 32.77 -16.89 -28.82
C GLU A 326 32.30 -17.63 -30.10
N LYS A 327 31.28 -18.52 -30.04
CA LYS A 327 30.71 -19.18 -31.21
C LYS A 327 30.09 -18.19 -32.21
N ARG A 328 29.60 -17.03 -31.73
CA ARG A 328 28.98 -15.96 -32.51
C ARG A 328 29.99 -14.89 -32.95
N GLY A 329 31.29 -15.04 -32.61
CA GLY A 329 32.35 -14.10 -32.98
C GLY A 329 32.51 -12.88 -32.09
N TYR A 330 31.94 -12.92 -30.88
CA TYR A 330 32.07 -11.88 -29.90
C TYR A 330 32.94 -12.27 -28.71
N SER A 331 33.57 -11.31 -28.07
CA SER A 331 34.24 -11.48 -26.77
C SER A 331 33.25 -11.28 -25.61
N ILE A 332 33.52 -11.90 -24.47
CA ILE A 332 32.78 -11.64 -23.23
C ILE A 332 32.91 -10.17 -22.77
N GLU A 333 33.96 -9.48 -23.25
CA GLU A 333 34.23 -8.07 -22.99
C GLU A 333 33.60 -7.12 -24.03
N THR A 334 32.91 -7.65 -25.05
CA THR A 334 32.21 -6.83 -26.05
C THR A 334 31.03 -6.10 -25.37
N PRO A 335 30.89 -4.77 -25.51
CA PRO A 335 29.75 -4.02 -25.00
C PRO A 335 28.42 -4.59 -25.52
N TRP A 336 27.39 -4.67 -24.65
CA TRP A 336 26.10 -5.26 -25.02
C TRP A 336 25.47 -4.61 -26.25
N GLN A 337 25.56 -3.29 -26.38
CA GLN A 337 25.01 -2.54 -27.51
C GLN A 337 25.66 -2.88 -28.86
N GLU A 338 26.85 -3.48 -28.87
CA GLU A 338 27.58 -3.88 -30.07
C GLU A 338 27.26 -5.33 -30.48
N ILE A 339 26.58 -6.09 -29.65
CA ILE A 339 26.17 -7.47 -29.94
C ILE A 339 24.88 -7.44 -30.78
N ASP A 340 24.83 -8.26 -31.81
CA ASP A 340 23.65 -8.36 -32.69
C ASP A 340 22.40 -8.82 -31.93
N LYS A 341 21.21 -8.38 -32.38
CA LYS A 341 19.94 -8.67 -31.73
C LYS A 341 19.61 -10.16 -31.60
N LYS A 342 20.09 -11.02 -32.53
CA LYS A 342 19.83 -12.46 -32.43
C LYS A 342 20.62 -13.08 -31.29
N THR A 343 21.87 -12.66 -31.11
CA THR A 343 22.73 -13.11 -30.02
C THR A 343 22.21 -12.56 -28.67
N GLN A 344 21.78 -11.30 -28.64
CA GLN A 344 21.12 -10.71 -27.45
C GLN A 344 19.87 -11.52 -27.03
N GLN A 345 19.03 -11.88 -27.97
CA GLN A 345 17.82 -12.70 -27.72
C GLN A 345 18.18 -14.10 -27.17
N VAL A 346 19.21 -14.75 -27.70
CA VAL A 346 19.69 -16.03 -27.18
C VAL A 346 20.20 -15.91 -25.76
N LEU A 347 20.94 -14.85 -25.44
CA LEU A 347 21.43 -14.62 -24.09
C LEU A 347 20.31 -14.29 -23.09
N LEU A 348 19.31 -13.52 -23.52
CA LEU A 348 18.19 -13.14 -22.66
C LEU A 348 17.17 -14.27 -22.48
N TYR A 349 16.71 -14.87 -23.54
CA TYR A 349 15.55 -15.77 -23.54
C TYR A 349 15.85 -17.23 -23.85
N GLY A 350 17.10 -17.56 -24.15
CA GLY A 350 17.57 -18.89 -24.33
C GLY A 350 17.84 -19.31 -25.79
N SER A 351 18.56 -20.38 -25.91
CA SER A 351 19.04 -20.93 -27.23
C SER A 351 18.06 -21.91 -27.88
N GLY A 352 16.93 -22.22 -27.26
CA GLY A 352 16.04 -23.29 -27.72
C GLY A 352 16.75 -24.64 -27.73
N GLU A 353 16.80 -25.28 -28.89
CA GLU A 353 17.48 -26.59 -29.08
C GLU A 353 19.00 -26.46 -29.38
N GLU A 354 19.48 -25.24 -29.67
CA GLU A 354 20.90 -25.02 -29.98
C GLU A 354 21.76 -25.25 -28.73
N ARG A 355 22.75 -26.15 -28.85
CA ARG A 355 23.63 -26.54 -27.76
C ARG A 355 25.02 -25.92 -27.90
N PHE A 356 25.66 -25.67 -26.77
CA PHE A 356 26.98 -25.06 -26.67
C PHE A 356 27.89 -25.91 -25.82
N THR A 357 29.14 -26.06 -26.26
CA THR A 357 30.18 -26.76 -25.51
C THR A 357 30.96 -25.76 -24.68
N PHE A 358 31.09 -26.01 -23.37
CA PHE A 358 31.94 -25.23 -22.48
C PHE A 358 32.49 -26.08 -21.35
N ARG A 359 33.58 -25.61 -20.73
CA ARG A 359 34.18 -26.25 -19.56
C ARG A 359 33.81 -25.49 -18.31
N TYR A 360 33.44 -26.23 -17.28
CA TYR A 360 33.09 -25.66 -15.99
C TYR A 360 33.67 -26.52 -14.86
N THR A 361 34.38 -25.89 -13.91
CA THR A 361 34.90 -26.51 -12.69
C THR A 361 33.81 -26.52 -11.62
N ASN A 362 33.37 -27.70 -11.22
CA ASN A 362 32.29 -27.83 -10.22
C ASN A 362 32.80 -27.53 -8.79
N MET A 363 31.88 -27.51 -7.81
CA MET A 363 32.23 -27.29 -6.41
C MET A 363 33.20 -28.26 -5.79
N PHE A 364 33.42 -29.43 -6.44
CA PHE A 364 34.36 -30.47 -6.01
C PHE A 364 35.73 -30.33 -6.67
N GLY A 365 35.97 -29.30 -7.51
CA GLY A 365 37.22 -29.07 -8.21
C GLY A 365 37.41 -29.93 -9.47
N GLU A 366 36.34 -30.56 -9.99
CA GLU A 366 36.39 -31.36 -11.17
C GLU A 366 36.07 -30.51 -12.43
N ASP A 367 36.97 -30.51 -13.40
CA ASP A 367 36.71 -29.89 -14.70
C ASP A 367 35.90 -30.84 -15.58
N LYS A 368 34.69 -30.41 -15.95
CA LYS A 368 33.81 -31.17 -16.83
C LYS A 368 33.43 -30.35 -18.06
N GLU A 369 33.36 -31.04 -19.20
CA GLU A 369 32.86 -30.48 -20.43
C GLU A 369 31.35 -30.72 -20.54
N TYR A 370 30.59 -29.66 -20.81
CA TYR A 370 29.15 -29.69 -20.94
C TYR A 370 28.73 -29.39 -22.38
N PHE A 371 27.74 -30.09 -22.88
CA PHE A 371 27.09 -29.84 -24.17
C PHE A 371 25.60 -29.72 -23.99
N VAL A 372 25.14 -28.49 -23.63
CA VAL A 372 23.76 -28.22 -23.22
C VAL A 372 23.21 -26.96 -23.91
N PRO A 373 21.87 -26.86 -24.04
CA PRO A 373 21.24 -25.61 -24.44
C PRO A 373 21.32 -24.61 -23.28
N PHE A 374 21.22 -23.33 -23.59
CA PHE A 374 21.16 -22.27 -22.61
C PHE A 374 19.71 -21.83 -22.39
N GLU A 375 19.26 -21.82 -21.15
CA GLU A 375 17.88 -21.44 -20.82
C GLU A 375 17.59 -19.92 -20.99
N GLY A 376 18.65 -19.10 -21.02
CA GLY A 376 18.53 -17.64 -21.06
C GLY A 376 18.54 -17.01 -19.66
N VAL A 377 18.98 -15.75 -19.59
CA VAL A 377 19.09 -15.01 -18.31
C VAL A 377 17.71 -14.80 -17.67
N MET A 378 16.68 -14.41 -18.44
CA MET A 378 15.35 -14.14 -17.91
C MET A 378 14.68 -15.40 -17.33
N PRO A 379 14.63 -16.55 -18.03
CA PRO A 379 14.14 -17.80 -17.46
C PRO A 379 14.98 -18.31 -16.27
N LEU A 380 16.31 -18.16 -16.33
CA LEU A 380 17.22 -18.51 -15.22
C LEU A 380 16.86 -17.75 -13.94
N LEU A 381 16.62 -16.43 -14.05
CA LEU A 381 16.23 -15.60 -12.91
C LEU A 381 14.84 -15.99 -12.38
N ALA A 382 13.88 -16.22 -13.28
CA ALA A 382 12.54 -16.68 -12.90
C ALA A 382 12.57 -18.00 -12.14
N ARG A 383 13.34 -18.98 -12.64
CA ARG A 383 13.54 -20.27 -11.96
C ARG A 383 14.17 -20.08 -10.58
N ARG A 384 15.25 -19.30 -10.46
CA ARG A 384 15.92 -19.04 -9.18
C ARG A 384 15.01 -18.33 -8.18
N TYR A 385 14.16 -17.43 -8.62
CA TYR A 385 13.18 -16.75 -7.79
C TYR A 385 12.16 -17.73 -7.18
N HIS A 386 11.72 -18.72 -7.96
CA HIS A 386 10.77 -19.75 -7.50
C HIS A 386 11.43 -20.83 -6.63
N GLU A 387 12.70 -21.16 -6.89
CA GLU A 387 13.41 -22.24 -6.20
C GLU A 387 14.08 -21.78 -4.88
N THR A 388 14.24 -20.48 -4.66
CA THR A 388 14.93 -19.99 -3.46
C THR A 388 14.07 -20.11 -2.20
N ASP A 389 14.63 -20.67 -1.13
CA ASP A 389 14.02 -20.70 0.22
C ASP A 389 14.41 -19.47 1.07
N SER A 390 15.31 -18.62 0.58
CA SER A 390 15.76 -17.42 1.30
C SER A 390 14.89 -16.22 0.95
N ASP A 391 14.19 -15.67 1.93
CA ASP A 391 13.39 -14.45 1.76
C ASP A 391 14.25 -13.25 1.35
N GLU A 392 15.49 -13.15 1.85
CA GLU A 392 16.44 -12.09 1.47
C GLU A 392 16.83 -12.17 0.00
N MET A 393 17.07 -13.38 -0.51
CA MET A 393 17.35 -13.59 -1.93
C MET A 393 16.12 -13.31 -2.79
N ARG A 394 14.93 -13.72 -2.34
CA ARG A 394 13.67 -13.43 -3.05
C ARG A 394 13.45 -11.93 -3.16
N GLU A 395 13.58 -11.19 -2.05
CA GLU A 395 13.49 -9.72 -2.03
C GLU A 395 14.55 -9.06 -2.94
N SER A 396 15.76 -9.63 -3.00
CA SER A 396 16.80 -9.16 -3.92
C SER A 396 16.40 -9.32 -5.40
N TYR A 397 15.73 -10.42 -5.78
CA TYR A 397 15.25 -10.63 -7.15
C TYR A 397 14.05 -9.73 -7.47
N GLU A 398 13.16 -9.46 -6.53
CA GLU A 398 12.01 -8.55 -6.70
C GLU A 398 12.42 -7.14 -7.10
N ASN A 399 13.61 -6.70 -6.73
CA ASN A 399 14.18 -5.41 -7.19
C ASN A 399 14.41 -5.32 -8.70
N TYR A 400 14.37 -6.45 -9.43
CA TYR A 400 14.55 -6.54 -10.89
C TYR A 400 13.25 -6.92 -11.60
N MET A 401 12.12 -6.92 -10.87
CA MET A 401 10.82 -7.27 -11.39
C MET A 401 9.91 -6.05 -11.45
N THR A 402 9.01 -6.06 -12.41
CA THR A 402 7.97 -5.04 -12.57
C THR A 402 6.60 -5.71 -12.51
N GLU A 403 5.65 -5.04 -11.89
CA GLU A 403 4.27 -5.50 -11.82
C GLU A 403 3.57 -5.23 -13.17
N ILE A 404 3.17 -6.30 -13.86
CA ILE A 404 2.51 -6.22 -15.15
C ILE A 404 1.05 -6.69 -15.01
N PRO A 405 0.06 -5.96 -15.59
CA PRO A 405 -1.33 -6.39 -15.58
C PRO A 405 -1.48 -7.79 -16.19
N CYS A 406 -2.28 -8.62 -15.55
CA CYS A 406 -2.55 -9.99 -16.01
C CYS A 406 -3.12 -9.99 -17.44
N LYS A 407 -2.48 -10.71 -18.35
CA LYS A 407 -2.86 -10.79 -19.78
C LYS A 407 -4.26 -11.40 -20.00
N ALA A 408 -4.75 -12.22 -19.07
CA ALA A 408 -6.05 -12.89 -19.18
C ALA A 408 -7.23 -12.01 -18.70
N CYS A 409 -7.06 -11.27 -17.61
CA CYS A 409 -8.13 -10.43 -17.05
C CYS A 409 -7.88 -8.91 -17.20
N HIS A 410 -6.76 -8.51 -17.78
CA HIS A 410 -6.38 -7.09 -17.98
C HIS A 410 -6.51 -6.24 -16.71
N GLY A 411 -6.16 -6.84 -15.56
CA GLY A 411 -6.22 -6.17 -14.26
C GLY A 411 -7.56 -6.33 -13.51
N ALA A 412 -8.60 -6.85 -14.14
CA ALA A 412 -9.95 -6.95 -13.55
C ALA A 412 -10.07 -7.97 -12.40
N ARG A 413 -9.07 -8.84 -12.19
CA ARG A 413 -9.02 -9.84 -11.12
C ARG A 413 -10.04 -10.98 -11.20
N LEU A 414 -11.09 -10.84 -12.02
CA LEU A 414 -12.25 -11.72 -12.11
C LEU A 414 -12.26 -12.50 -13.43
N LYS A 415 -13.08 -13.56 -13.48
CA LYS A 415 -13.34 -14.34 -14.68
C LYS A 415 -14.16 -13.56 -15.70
N PRO A 416 -14.03 -13.86 -17.02
CA PRO A 416 -14.84 -13.20 -18.07
C PRO A 416 -16.35 -13.37 -17.87
N GLU A 417 -16.81 -14.51 -17.35
CA GLU A 417 -18.22 -14.78 -17.06
C GLU A 417 -18.78 -13.85 -15.99
N THR A 418 -17.96 -13.52 -14.99
CA THR A 418 -18.31 -12.55 -13.94
C THR A 418 -18.41 -11.14 -14.48
N LEU A 419 -17.45 -10.76 -15.33
CA LEU A 419 -17.41 -9.43 -15.95
C LEU A 419 -18.53 -9.22 -16.99
N ALA A 420 -19.15 -10.30 -17.45
CA ALA A 420 -20.29 -10.25 -18.34
C ALA A 420 -21.61 -9.88 -17.67
N VAL A 421 -21.64 -9.74 -16.34
CA VAL A 421 -22.82 -9.28 -15.59
C VAL A 421 -22.74 -7.79 -15.35
N THR A 422 -23.80 -7.04 -15.72
CA THR A 422 -23.82 -5.58 -15.64
C THR A 422 -24.98 -5.05 -14.78
N VAL A 423 -24.76 -3.90 -14.16
CA VAL A 423 -25.79 -3.09 -13.48
C VAL A 423 -25.69 -1.68 -14.07
N GLY A 424 -26.81 -1.13 -14.55
CA GLY A 424 -26.79 0.16 -15.24
C GLY A 424 -25.84 0.21 -16.45
N GLY A 425 -25.66 -0.94 -17.15
CA GLY A 425 -24.77 -1.07 -18.30
C GLY A 425 -23.27 -1.12 -17.98
N ARG A 426 -22.89 -1.19 -16.69
CA ARG A 426 -21.49 -1.31 -16.23
C ARG A 426 -21.25 -2.61 -15.50
N ASN A 427 -20.09 -3.24 -15.72
CA ASN A 427 -19.67 -4.39 -14.94
C ASN A 427 -19.02 -3.96 -13.61
N ILE A 428 -18.79 -4.92 -12.71
CA ILE A 428 -18.27 -4.62 -11.36
C ILE A 428 -16.85 -4.03 -11.39
N ASP A 429 -15.99 -4.44 -12.34
CA ASP A 429 -14.64 -3.88 -12.48
C ASP A 429 -14.68 -2.43 -12.97
N GLU A 430 -15.52 -2.12 -13.96
CA GLU A 430 -15.72 -0.74 -14.43
C GLU A 430 -16.20 0.17 -13.29
N VAL A 431 -17.14 -0.29 -12.46
CA VAL A 431 -17.62 0.47 -11.31
C VAL A 431 -16.52 0.68 -10.27
N THR A 432 -15.70 -0.34 -9.99
CA THR A 432 -14.61 -0.21 -9.01
C THR A 432 -13.46 0.65 -9.51
N ARG A 433 -13.28 0.82 -10.81
CA ARG A 433 -12.29 1.73 -11.41
C ARG A 433 -12.73 3.19 -11.39
N MET A 434 -14.00 3.48 -11.17
CA MET A 434 -14.49 4.85 -10.97
C MET A 434 -13.85 5.46 -9.72
N THR A 435 -13.63 6.76 -9.75
CA THR A 435 -13.35 7.51 -8.54
C THR A 435 -14.55 7.46 -7.58
N ILE A 436 -14.34 7.66 -6.30
CA ILE A 436 -15.42 7.66 -5.29
C ILE A 436 -16.51 8.65 -5.69
N ARG A 437 -16.14 9.83 -6.20
CA ARG A 437 -17.08 10.85 -6.71
C ARG A 437 -17.89 10.36 -7.91
N GLU A 438 -17.24 9.70 -8.87
CA GLU A 438 -17.92 9.16 -10.06
C GLU A 438 -18.82 8.00 -9.69
N ALA A 439 -18.39 7.13 -8.77
CA ALA A 439 -19.20 6.02 -8.27
C ALA A 439 -20.47 6.51 -7.56
N ASP A 440 -20.36 7.56 -6.74
CA ASP A 440 -21.52 8.16 -6.08
C ASP A 440 -22.49 8.77 -7.09
N ALA A 441 -21.98 9.52 -8.08
CA ALA A 441 -22.79 10.05 -9.17
C ALA A 441 -23.46 8.94 -10.00
N PHE A 442 -22.74 7.84 -10.28
CA PHE A 442 -23.28 6.69 -11.02
C PHE A 442 -24.45 6.06 -10.26
N PHE A 443 -24.30 5.77 -8.96
CA PHE A 443 -25.38 5.17 -8.17
C PHE A 443 -26.56 6.12 -7.96
N THR A 444 -26.32 7.43 -7.86
CA THR A 444 -27.40 8.44 -7.75
C THR A 444 -28.24 8.51 -9.04
N GLN A 445 -27.61 8.33 -10.21
CA GLN A 445 -28.28 8.38 -11.51
C GLN A 445 -28.78 7.02 -11.98
N LEU A 446 -28.55 5.95 -11.20
CA LEU A 446 -28.88 4.59 -11.58
C LEU A 446 -30.39 4.41 -11.71
N THR A 447 -30.85 4.06 -12.92
CA THR A 447 -32.25 3.75 -13.21
C THR A 447 -32.46 2.25 -13.16
N LEU A 448 -33.30 1.79 -12.24
CA LEU A 448 -33.68 0.40 -12.05
C LEU A 448 -35.19 0.22 -12.24
N THR A 449 -35.61 -0.96 -12.63
CA THR A 449 -37.03 -1.32 -12.66
C THR A 449 -37.62 -1.32 -11.25
N LEU A 450 -38.94 -1.24 -11.11
CA LEU A 450 -39.63 -1.27 -9.80
C LEU A 450 -39.29 -2.52 -8.98
N ARG A 451 -39.08 -3.65 -9.63
CA ARG A 451 -38.67 -4.92 -8.98
C ARG A 451 -37.24 -4.83 -8.47
N GLU A 452 -36.33 -4.40 -9.31
CA GLU A 452 -34.92 -4.24 -8.97
C GLU A 452 -34.72 -3.19 -7.88
N MET A 453 -35.46 -2.08 -7.94
CA MET A 453 -35.41 -1.05 -6.90
C MET A 453 -35.80 -1.61 -5.53
N LYS A 454 -36.85 -2.44 -5.45
CA LYS A 454 -37.24 -3.09 -4.20
C LYS A 454 -36.15 -4.01 -3.63
N ILE A 455 -35.42 -4.69 -4.51
CA ILE A 455 -34.30 -5.58 -4.12
C ILE A 455 -33.06 -4.77 -3.72
N ALA A 456 -32.73 -3.73 -4.51
CA ALA A 456 -31.50 -2.97 -4.36
C ALA A 456 -31.57 -1.82 -3.34
N ALA A 457 -32.76 -1.37 -2.92
CA ALA A 457 -32.93 -0.17 -2.10
C ALA A 457 -32.05 -0.13 -0.85
N GLN A 458 -32.06 -1.22 -0.07
CA GLN A 458 -31.23 -1.28 1.15
C GLN A 458 -29.74 -1.35 0.82
N ILE A 459 -29.36 -2.05 -0.25
CA ILE A 459 -27.95 -2.20 -0.69
C ILE A 459 -27.43 -0.83 -1.16
N LEU A 460 -28.20 -0.12 -1.96
CA LEU A 460 -27.85 1.21 -2.46
C LEU A 460 -27.73 2.22 -1.33
N LYS A 461 -28.60 2.16 -0.33
CA LYS A 461 -28.52 3.02 0.87
C LYS A 461 -27.17 2.84 1.58
N GLU A 462 -26.72 1.59 1.75
CA GLU A 462 -25.43 1.30 2.40
C GLU A 462 -24.25 1.72 1.53
N ILE A 463 -24.33 1.53 0.20
CA ILE A 463 -23.29 1.99 -0.73
C ILE A 463 -23.16 3.52 -0.68
N HIS A 464 -24.28 4.24 -0.78
CA HIS A 464 -24.29 5.70 -0.70
C HIS A 464 -23.74 6.21 0.62
N ALA A 465 -24.16 5.65 1.74
CA ALA A 465 -23.66 6.07 3.05
C ALA A 465 -22.13 5.96 3.12
N ARG A 466 -21.55 4.84 2.67
CA ARG A 466 -20.10 4.63 2.70
C ARG A 466 -19.34 5.52 1.71
N LEU A 467 -19.90 5.74 0.51
CA LEU A 467 -19.30 6.65 -0.47
C LEU A 467 -19.31 8.08 0.06
N HIS A 468 -20.41 8.54 0.67
CA HIS A 468 -20.50 9.87 1.27
C HIS A 468 -19.48 10.07 2.39
N PHE A 469 -19.27 9.08 3.27
CA PHE A 469 -18.22 9.20 4.30
C PHE A 469 -16.83 9.35 3.70
N LEU A 470 -16.53 8.65 2.61
CA LEU A 470 -15.25 8.81 1.91
C LEU A 470 -15.12 10.19 1.24
N LEU A 471 -16.22 10.74 0.73
CA LEU A 471 -16.28 12.11 0.19
C LEU A 471 -16.05 13.16 1.29
N ASP A 472 -16.67 12.96 2.46
CA ASP A 472 -16.58 13.87 3.60
C ASP A 472 -15.18 13.94 4.19
N VAL A 473 -14.42 12.83 4.18
CA VAL A 473 -13.01 12.82 4.61
C VAL A 473 -12.02 13.23 3.50
N GLY A 474 -12.52 13.73 2.34
CA GLY A 474 -11.68 14.26 1.27
C GLY A 474 -10.95 13.23 0.41
N LEU A 475 -11.48 12.01 0.30
CA LEU A 475 -10.91 10.91 -0.51
C LEU A 475 -11.62 10.72 -1.85
N ASP A 476 -12.28 11.73 -2.35
CA ASP A 476 -13.11 11.73 -3.56
C ASP A 476 -12.38 11.31 -4.85
N TYR A 477 -11.06 11.51 -4.89
CA TYR A 477 -10.18 11.18 -6.02
C TYR A 477 -9.71 9.72 -6.07
N LEU A 478 -9.87 8.95 -4.98
CA LEU A 478 -9.48 7.54 -4.96
C LEU A 478 -10.45 6.68 -5.77
N THR A 479 -9.93 5.58 -6.34
CA THR A 479 -10.75 4.54 -6.96
C THR A 479 -10.98 3.38 -5.99
N LEU A 480 -12.13 2.71 -6.08
CA LEU A 480 -12.43 1.55 -5.22
C LEU A 480 -11.51 0.35 -5.51
N SER A 481 -10.98 0.24 -6.73
CA SER A 481 -10.03 -0.80 -7.15
C SER A 481 -8.60 -0.57 -6.67
N ARG A 482 -8.24 0.64 -6.19
CA ARG A 482 -6.89 0.97 -5.76
C ARG A 482 -6.44 0.05 -4.64
N SER A 483 -5.25 -0.53 -4.80
CA SER A 483 -4.65 -1.42 -3.79
C SER A 483 -4.38 -0.67 -2.49
N ALA A 484 -4.76 -1.27 -1.35
CA ALA A 484 -4.53 -0.69 -0.03
C ALA A 484 -3.04 -0.49 0.30
N GLY A 485 -2.15 -1.32 -0.28
CA GLY A 485 -0.70 -1.19 -0.13
C GLY A 485 -0.08 0.04 -0.81
N THR A 486 -0.81 0.70 -1.73
CA THR A 486 -0.35 1.90 -2.44
C THR A 486 -0.85 3.21 -1.80
N LEU A 487 -1.62 3.11 -0.72
CA LEU A 487 -2.16 4.27 -0.01
C LEU A 487 -1.07 4.92 0.85
N SER A 488 -1.08 6.23 0.93
CA SER A 488 -0.33 6.95 1.96
C SER A 488 -0.88 6.65 3.36
N GLY A 489 -0.07 6.88 4.40
CA GLY A 489 -0.50 6.69 5.80
C GLY A 489 -1.77 7.46 6.12
N GLY A 490 -1.85 8.73 5.71
CA GLY A 490 -3.02 9.57 5.91
C GLY A 490 -4.26 9.12 5.12
N GLU A 491 -4.10 8.63 3.86
CA GLU A 491 -5.21 8.06 3.09
C GLU A 491 -5.79 6.82 3.78
N ALA A 492 -4.92 5.90 4.22
CA ALA A 492 -5.34 4.68 4.91
C ALA A 492 -6.06 4.98 6.24
N GLN A 493 -5.56 5.96 7.00
CA GLN A 493 -6.17 6.41 8.25
C GLN A 493 -7.57 6.99 8.02
N ARG A 494 -7.73 7.86 7.01
CA ARG A 494 -9.03 8.46 6.66
C ARG A 494 -10.04 7.41 6.16
N ILE A 495 -9.58 6.39 5.42
CA ILE A 495 -10.45 5.27 5.04
C ILE A 495 -10.97 4.56 6.29
N ARG A 496 -10.12 4.28 7.28
CA ARG A 496 -10.56 3.66 8.54
C ARG A 496 -11.54 4.56 9.29
N LEU A 497 -11.25 5.87 9.38
CA LEU A 497 -12.14 6.84 9.99
C LEU A 497 -13.52 6.83 9.31
N ALA A 498 -13.57 6.89 7.98
CA ALA A 498 -14.80 6.82 7.21
C ALA A 498 -15.59 5.51 7.48
N THR A 499 -14.88 4.37 7.56
CA THR A 499 -15.49 3.07 7.86
C THR A 499 -16.10 3.05 9.27
N GLN A 500 -15.42 3.62 10.27
CA GLN A 500 -15.93 3.69 11.64
C GLN A 500 -17.14 4.63 11.78
N ILE A 501 -17.14 5.76 11.09
CA ILE A 501 -18.30 6.67 11.05
C ILE A 501 -19.50 5.95 10.44
N GLY A 502 -19.27 5.20 9.37
CA GLY A 502 -20.29 4.39 8.70
C GLY A 502 -20.93 3.32 9.59
N SER A 503 -20.29 2.90 10.67
CA SER A 503 -20.85 1.96 11.63
C SER A 503 -21.97 2.57 12.48
N GLY A 504 -22.06 3.90 12.58
CA GLY A 504 -23.06 4.62 13.36
C GLY A 504 -23.03 4.34 14.87
N LEU A 505 -21.88 3.92 15.39
CA LEU A 505 -21.70 3.61 16.81
C LEU A 505 -21.84 4.87 17.67
N GLN A 506 -22.47 4.73 18.83
CA GLN A 506 -22.69 5.79 19.82
C GLN A 506 -22.12 5.39 21.17
N GLY A 507 -21.68 6.36 21.96
CA GLY A 507 -21.12 6.12 23.29
C GLY A 507 -19.74 5.45 23.26
N VAL A 508 -19.02 5.56 22.16
CA VAL A 508 -17.67 5.00 21.94
C VAL A 508 -16.61 6.05 22.21
N LEU A 509 -15.45 5.60 22.68
CA LEU A 509 -14.25 6.42 22.79
C LEU A 509 -13.37 6.20 21.55
N TYR A 510 -13.21 7.22 20.72
CA TYR A 510 -12.30 7.20 19.59
C TYR A 510 -10.97 7.85 19.97
N VAL A 511 -9.87 7.16 19.71
CA VAL A 511 -8.51 7.69 19.89
C VAL A 511 -7.85 7.77 18.52
N LEU A 512 -7.52 8.99 18.07
CA LEU A 512 -6.97 9.26 16.75
C LEU A 512 -5.55 9.81 16.85
N ASP A 513 -4.66 9.36 15.98
CA ASP A 513 -3.27 9.82 15.88
C ASP A 513 -3.10 10.69 14.64
N GLU A 514 -2.97 12.00 14.84
CA GLU A 514 -2.71 13.02 13.83
C GLU A 514 -3.56 12.86 12.54
N PRO A 515 -4.89 12.89 12.61
CA PRO A 515 -5.75 12.63 11.46
C PRO A 515 -5.66 13.71 10.36
N SER A 516 -5.11 14.90 10.65
CA SER A 516 -4.89 15.99 9.68
C SER A 516 -3.67 15.79 8.79
N ILE A 517 -2.90 14.72 9.00
CA ILE A 517 -1.61 14.47 8.33
C ILE A 517 -1.74 14.40 6.81
N GLY A 518 -0.83 15.09 6.10
CA GLY A 518 -0.81 15.10 4.63
C GLY A 518 -2.04 15.76 3.99
N LEU A 519 -2.83 16.51 4.77
CA LEU A 519 -3.97 17.25 4.27
C LEU A 519 -3.61 18.69 3.90
N HIS A 520 -4.12 19.11 2.76
CA HIS A 520 -4.21 20.53 2.46
C HIS A 520 -5.27 21.18 3.38
N GLN A 521 -5.09 22.46 3.74
CA GLN A 521 -5.99 23.18 4.67
C GLN A 521 -7.47 23.11 4.27
N ARG A 522 -7.76 23.11 2.96
CA ARG A 522 -9.13 22.92 2.43
C ARG A 522 -9.74 21.59 2.86
N ASP A 523 -8.95 20.52 2.82
CA ASP A 523 -9.43 19.17 3.11
C ASP A 523 -9.49 18.94 4.63
N ASN A 524 -8.64 19.65 5.41
CA ASN A 524 -8.67 19.64 6.86
C ASN A 524 -10.01 20.15 7.42
N ASN A 525 -10.59 21.20 6.83
CA ASN A 525 -11.90 21.72 7.22
C ASN A 525 -13.02 20.67 7.09
N ARG A 526 -12.96 19.81 6.06
CA ARG A 526 -13.93 18.70 5.89
C ARG A 526 -13.72 17.64 6.98
N LEU A 527 -12.48 17.29 7.26
CA LEU A 527 -12.16 16.36 8.35
C LEU A 527 -12.70 16.88 9.70
N LEU A 528 -12.49 18.15 10.00
CA LEU A 528 -12.99 18.76 11.25
C LEU A 528 -14.51 18.72 11.35
N ALA A 529 -15.22 18.98 10.25
CA ALA A 529 -16.68 18.82 10.21
C ALA A 529 -17.11 17.38 10.50
N THR A 530 -16.40 16.42 9.96
CA THR A 530 -16.62 14.98 10.17
C THR A 530 -16.37 14.57 11.62
N LEU A 531 -15.28 15.03 12.24
CA LEU A 531 -14.98 14.76 13.66
C LEU A 531 -16.03 15.38 14.59
N LYS A 532 -16.49 16.59 14.30
CA LYS A 532 -17.59 17.25 15.05
C LYS A 532 -18.90 16.45 14.91
N HIS A 533 -19.20 15.97 13.71
CA HIS A 533 -20.38 15.13 13.51
C HIS A 533 -20.30 13.82 14.33
N LEU A 534 -19.13 13.17 14.34
CA LEU A 534 -18.92 11.96 15.14
C LEU A 534 -19.07 12.23 16.65
N ARG A 535 -18.58 13.37 17.14
CA ARG A 535 -18.82 13.84 18.52
C ARG A 535 -20.32 14.07 18.79
N ASP A 536 -21.01 14.73 17.89
CA ASP A 536 -22.43 15.11 18.04
C ASP A 536 -23.37 13.88 18.04
N LEU A 537 -22.88 12.72 17.56
CA LEU A 537 -23.55 11.41 17.72
C LEU A 537 -23.45 10.85 19.16
N GLY A 538 -22.80 11.56 20.10
CA GLY A 538 -22.63 11.13 21.49
C GLY A 538 -21.38 10.28 21.71
N ASN A 539 -20.31 10.55 20.97
CA ASN A 539 -19.02 9.88 21.14
C ASN A 539 -17.98 10.80 21.76
N THR A 540 -17.04 10.22 22.48
CA THR A 540 -15.88 10.93 22.99
C THR A 540 -14.73 10.76 22.02
N LEU A 541 -14.10 11.85 21.58
CA LEU A 541 -12.96 11.82 20.68
C LEU A 541 -11.72 12.36 21.38
N ILE A 542 -10.67 11.57 21.43
CA ILE A 542 -9.32 11.99 21.86
C ILE A 542 -8.44 12.02 20.63
N VAL A 543 -7.94 13.19 20.27
CA VAL A 543 -7.13 13.39 19.07
C VAL A 543 -5.75 13.89 19.47
N VAL A 544 -4.71 13.13 19.15
CA VAL A 544 -3.33 13.62 19.26
C VAL A 544 -3.08 14.50 18.04
N GLU A 545 -2.83 15.79 18.23
CA GLU A 545 -2.72 16.74 17.12
C GLU A 545 -1.80 17.92 17.40
N HIS A 546 -1.31 18.49 16.28
CA HIS A 546 -0.44 19.66 16.27
C HIS A 546 -0.98 20.80 15.40
N ASP A 547 -2.05 20.55 14.65
CA ASP A 547 -2.68 21.52 13.76
C ASP A 547 -3.47 22.58 14.53
N GLU A 548 -3.23 23.86 14.20
CA GLU A 548 -3.89 24.98 14.90
C GLU A 548 -5.41 24.97 14.73
N ASP A 549 -5.92 24.68 13.51
CA ASP A 549 -7.36 24.68 13.25
C ASP A 549 -8.07 23.57 14.03
N THR A 550 -7.42 22.43 14.22
CA THR A 550 -7.94 21.33 15.05
C THR A 550 -7.98 21.74 16.52
N MET A 551 -6.95 22.43 17.01
CA MET A 551 -6.94 22.95 18.38
C MET A 551 -8.03 23.99 18.61
N TYR A 552 -8.28 24.92 17.66
CA TYR A 552 -9.38 25.88 17.76
C TYR A 552 -10.77 25.22 17.64
N ALA A 553 -10.86 24.09 16.96
CA ALA A 553 -12.11 23.34 16.82
C ALA A 553 -12.43 22.45 18.04
N ALA A 554 -11.44 22.20 18.91
CA ALA A 554 -11.56 21.36 20.09
C ALA A 554 -12.45 21.98 21.18
N ASP A 555 -13.20 21.13 21.87
CA ASP A 555 -13.95 21.51 23.06
C ASP A 555 -13.02 21.61 24.30
N HIS A 556 -11.94 20.77 24.30
CA HIS A 556 -10.98 20.74 25.41
C HIS A 556 -9.59 20.36 24.85
N ILE A 557 -8.56 20.98 25.40
CA ILE A 557 -7.16 20.71 25.00
C ILE A 557 -6.36 20.31 26.23
N ILE A 558 -5.49 19.34 26.09
CA ILE A 558 -4.53 18.90 27.10
C ILE A 558 -3.13 19.07 26.51
N ASP A 559 -2.35 20.01 27.04
CA ASP A 559 -0.99 20.29 26.61
C ASP A 559 0.02 19.57 27.49
N ILE A 560 0.78 18.64 26.91
CA ILE A 560 1.76 17.81 27.61
C ILE A 560 3.17 18.31 27.34
N GLY A 561 3.92 18.56 28.41
CA GLY A 561 5.27 19.12 28.34
C GLY A 561 6.02 19.03 29.67
N PRO A 562 6.81 20.06 29.98
CA PRO A 562 7.18 21.22 29.13
C PRO A 562 8.20 20.89 28.04
N GLY A 563 8.90 19.74 28.13
CA GLY A 563 9.91 19.28 27.19
C GLY A 563 9.58 17.94 26.58
N ALA A 564 10.61 17.27 26.03
CA ALA A 564 10.53 15.92 25.46
C ALA A 564 11.23 14.90 26.37
N GLY A 565 10.92 13.61 26.23
CA GLY A 565 11.54 12.52 26.96
C GLY A 565 11.50 12.69 28.49
N ALA A 566 12.66 12.66 29.14
CA ALA A 566 12.77 12.82 30.61
C ALA A 566 12.26 14.19 31.11
N ASN A 567 12.29 15.21 30.28
CA ASN A 567 11.85 16.56 30.60
C ASN A 567 10.36 16.79 30.26
N GLY A 568 9.67 15.80 29.69
CA GLY A 568 8.25 15.81 29.40
C GLY A 568 7.42 15.08 30.44
N GLY A 569 6.24 14.63 30.03
CA GLY A 569 5.37 13.75 30.79
C GLY A 569 4.55 14.43 31.88
N ARG A 570 4.37 15.76 31.83
CA ARG A 570 3.52 16.52 32.75
C ARG A 570 2.45 17.27 31.98
N ILE A 571 1.30 17.50 32.60
CA ILE A 571 0.30 18.43 32.07
C ILE A 571 0.78 19.83 32.37
N VAL A 572 0.97 20.62 31.31
CA VAL A 572 1.39 22.04 31.42
C VAL A 572 0.17 22.96 31.47
N ALA A 573 -0.83 22.64 30.67
CA ALA A 573 -2.07 23.41 30.58
C ALA A 573 -3.22 22.48 30.12
N GLU A 574 -4.42 22.79 30.57
CA GLU A 574 -5.66 22.15 30.14
C GLU A 574 -6.79 23.17 30.05
N GLY A 575 -7.77 22.91 29.18
CA GLY A 575 -8.91 23.78 28.97
C GLY A 575 -9.18 24.11 27.51
N THR A 576 -9.84 25.22 27.25
CA THR A 576 -10.12 25.72 25.90
C THR A 576 -8.88 26.36 25.26
N ALA A 577 -8.90 26.54 23.93
CA ALA A 577 -7.80 27.19 23.22
C ALA A 577 -7.43 28.57 23.80
N GLU A 578 -8.44 29.34 24.28
CA GLU A 578 -8.23 30.65 24.87
C GLU A 578 -7.57 30.56 26.26
N GLU A 579 -7.81 29.50 27.02
CA GLU A 579 -7.14 29.25 28.31
C GLU A 579 -5.69 28.81 28.08
N ILE A 580 -5.43 27.93 27.09
CA ILE A 580 -4.08 27.54 26.72
C ILE A 580 -3.23 28.73 26.27
N LYS A 581 -3.78 29.66 25.47
CA LYS A 581 -3.09 30.90 25.05
C LYS A 581 -2.62 31.75 26.21
N LYS A 582 -3.38 31.79 27.30
CA LYS A 582 -3.06 32.62 28.47
C LYS A 582 -1.97 32.02 29.34
N ASN A 583 -1.73 30.74 29.26
CA ASN A 583 -0.71 30.07 30.08
C ASN A 583 0.70 30.46 29.61
N PRO A 584 1.56 31.07 30.47
CA PRO A 584 2.91 31.45 30.09
C PRO A 584 3.86 30.28 29.88
N ASP A 585 3.61 29.18 30.58
CA ASP A 585 4.48 27.98 30.55
C ASP A 585 4.18 27.06 29.36
N SER A 586 3.03 27.24 28.70
CA SER A 586 2.64 26.47 27.53
C SER A 586 3.36 26.98 26.29
N ILE A 587 4.21 26.12 25.70
CA ILE A 587 4.86 26.36 24.40
C ILE A 587 3.79 26.38 23.30
N THR A 588 2.82 25.47 23.32
CA THR A 588 1.67 25.46 22.43
C THR A 588 0.90 26.78 22.51
N GLY A 589 0.60 27.23 23.74
CA GLY A 589 -0.06 28.54 23.98
C GLY A 589 0.74 29.74 23.49
N ALA A 590 2.07 29.68 23.54
CA ALA A 590 2.94 30.72 23.01
C ALA A 590 2.84 30.84 21.47
N TYR A 591 2.69 29.72 20.73
CA TYR A 591 2.48 29.73 19.27
C TYR A 591 1.04 30.13 18.92
N LEU A 592 0.03 29.57 19.58
CA LEU A 592 -1.38 29.92 19.36
C LEU A 592 -1.68 31.41 19.62
N SER A 593 -1.00 32.01 20.59
CA SER A 593 -1.14 33.44 20.92
C SER A 593 -0.22 34.35 20.11
N ARG A 594 0.55 33.79 19.15
CA ARG A 594 1.57 34.52 18.37
C ARG A 594 2.68 35.17 19.22
N ARG A 595 2.82 34.85 20.51
CA ARG A 595 4.00 35.24 21.32
C ARG A 595 5.29 34.65 20.76
N LYS A 596 5.20 33.45 20.13
CA LYS A 596 6.22 32.85 19.31
C LYS A 596 5.61 32.54 17.96
N PHE A 597 6.38 32.75 16.89
CA PHE A 597 5.95 32.45 15.52
C PHE A 597 7.15 32.18 14.61
N ILE A 598 6.92 31.51 13.51
CA ILE A 598 7.92 31.34 12.45
C ILE A 598 7.87 32.58 11.56
N PRO A 599 8.98 33.36 11.47
CA PRO A 599 8.99 34.60 10.71
C PRO A 599 8.97 34.35 9.18
N VAL A 600 8.32 35.25 8.45
CA VAL A 600 8.45 35.31 7.00
C VAL A 600 9.81 35.91 6.66
N PRO A 601 10.64 35.28 5.78
CA PRO A 601 11.92 35.81 5.40
C PRO A 601 11.81 37.22 4.80
N ALA A 602 12.69 38.12 5.21
CA ALA A 602 12.68 39.48 4.68
C ALA A 602 13.06 39.54 3.18
N LYS A 603 13.85 38.57 2.71
CA LYS A 603 14.26 38.43 1.31
C LYS A 603 14.31 36.96 0.92
N HIS A 604 13.68 36.62 -0.21
CA HIS A 604 13.78 35.31 -0.82
C HIS A 604 15.03 35.20 -1.69
N ARG A 605 15.68 34.02 -1.70
CA ARG A 605 16.87 33.81 -2.52
C ARG A 605 16.49 33.73 -4.00
N PRO A 606 17.24 34.36 -4.91
CA PRO A 606 16.98 34.27 -6.34
C PRO A 606 17.47 32.92 -6.95
N GLY A 607 18.18 32.09 -6.15
CA GLY A 607 18.89 30.91 -6.64
C GLY A 607 20.18 31.27 -7.35
N ASN A 608 20.84 30.27 -7.95
CA ASN A 608 22.11 30.43 -8.66
C ASN A 608 21.94 30.64 -10.18
N GLY A 609 20.73 30.90 -10.67
CA GLY A 609 20.39 31.08 -12.08
C GLY A 609 20.33 29.80 -12.91
N LYS A 610 20.56 28.63 -12.30
CA LYS A 610 20.44 27.30 -12.93
C LYS A 610 19.17 26.58 -12.51
N PHE A 611 18.72 25.68 -13.37
CA PHE A 611 17.46 24.95 -13.15
C PHE A 611 17.63 23.47 -13.48
N ILE A 612 16.89 22.61 -12.79
CA ILE A 612 16.53 21.30 -13.30
C ILE A 612 15.13 21.44 -13.93
N GLU A 613 15.00 21.02 -15.19
CA GLU A 613 13.73 21.08 -15.92
C GLU A 613 13.22 19.68 -16.23
N VAL A 614 12.06 19.33 -15.68
CA VAL A 614 11.32 18.12 -16.03
C VAL A 614 10.40 18.49 -17.17
N VAL A 615 10.54 17.82 -18.32
CA VAL A 615 9.76 18.08 -19.54
C VAL A 615 8.84 16.91 -19.83
N GLY A 616 7.57 17.19 -20.02
CA GLY A 616 6.61 16.19 -20.45
C GLY A 616 6.27 15.16 -19.42
N ALA A 617 6.14 15.53 -18.14
CA ALA A 617 5.72 14.66 -17.07
C ALA A 617 4.27 14.21 -17.27
N ALA A 618 4.03 12.89 -17.45
CA ALA A 618 2.74 12.31 -17.82
C ALA A 618 2.44 11.00 -17.08
N GLU A 619 3.03 10.79 -15.90
CA GLU A 619 2.74 9.62 -15.06
C GLU A 619 1.50 9.86 -14.21
N ASN A 620 0.72 8.81 -13.97
CA ASN A 620 -0.53 8.86 -13.22
C ASN A 620 -1.48 9.96 -13.74
N ASN A 621 -1.84 10.92 -12.90
CA ASN A 621 -2.74 12.01 -13.25
C ASN A 621 -2.06 13.25 -13.85
N LEU A 622 -0.73 13.25 -14.02
CA LEU A 622 -0.02 14.39 -14.59
C LEU A 622 -0.30 14.58 -16.09
N LYS A 623 -0.55 15.83 -16.51
CA LYS A 623 -0.99 16.19 -17.86
C LYS A 623 0.13 16.83 -18.70
N ASP A 624 1.14 16.05 -19.08
CA ASP A 624 2.28 16.48 -19.93
C ASP A 624 2.95 17.76 -19.42
N LEU A 625 3.28 17.80 -18.12
CA LEU A 625 3.80 18.99 -17.46
C LEU A 625 5.24 19.29 -17.82
N THR A 626 5.55 20.57 -17.94
CA THR A 626 6.94 21.07 -17.94
C THR A 626 7.15 21.96 -16.73
N VAL A 627 8.07 21.53 -15.83
CA VAL A 627 8.30 22.19 -14.55
C VAL A 627 9.79 22.47 -14.35
N LYS A 628 10.12 23.67 -13.86
CA LYS A 628 11.47 24.11 -13.54
C LYS A 628 11.68 24.18 -12.04
N PHE A 629 12.75 23.56 -11.56
CA PHE A 629 13.20 23.60 -10.18
C PHE A 629 14.47 24.47 -10.12
N PRO A 630 14.40 25.68 -9.53
CA PRO A 630 15.57 26.55 -9.39
C PRO A 630 16.57 25.94 -8.40
N LEU A 631 17.88 26.01 -8.74
CA LEU A 631 18.94 25.47 -7.90
C LEU A 631 19.46 26.52 -6.90
N GLY A 632 19.91 26.07 -5.73
CA GLY A 632 20.32 26.90 -4.61
C GLY A 632 19.16 27.61 -3.91
N THR A 633 18.00 26.99 -3.87
CA THR A 633 16.77 27.52 -3.26
C THR A 633 16.09 26.48 -2.37
N LEU A 634 15.25 26.97 -1.46
CA LEU A 634 14.22 26.17 -0.82
C LEU A 634 12.95 26.22 -1.71
N THR A 635 12.74 25.15 -2.49
CA THR A 635 11.58 25.01 -3.39
C THR A 635 10.53 24.12 -2.75
N LEU A 636 9.29 24.61 -2.67
CA LEU A 636 8.17 23.85 -2.14
C LEU A 636 7.20 23.44 -3.25
N VAL A 637 6.81 22.17 -3.22
CA VAL A 637 5.78 21.61 -4.10
C VAL A 637 4.49 21.45 -3.29
N THR A 638 3.49 22.28 -3.61
CA THR A 638 2.25 22.43 -2.86
C THR A 638 1.05 22.01 -3.70
N GLY A 639 -0.13 22.03 -3.12
CA GLY A 639 -1.40 21.73 -3.79
C GLY A 639 -2.25 20.75 -3.02
N VAL A 640 -3.50 20.60 -3.41
CA VAL A 640 -4.47 19.72 -2.73
C VAL A 640 -4.04 18.25 -2.73
N SER A 641 -4.65 17.44 -1.85
CA SER A 641 -4.39 16.00 -1.82
C SER A 641 -4.74 15.34 -3.15
N GLY A 642 -3.88 14.42 -3.64
CA GLY A 642 -4.06 13.77 -4.94
C GLY A 642 -3.77 14.63 -6.18
N SER A 643 -3.22 15.85 -6.04
CA SER A 643 -2.89 16.73 -7.20
C SER A 643 -1.69 16.29 -8.05
N GLY A 644 -0.93 15.26 -7.61
CA GLY A 644 0.21 14.71 -8.36
C GLY A 644 1.58 15.13 -7.83
N LYS A 645 1.69 15.73 -6.65
CA LYS A 645 2.97 16.19 -6.03
C LYS A 645 4.02 15.08 -5.94
N SER A 646 3.70 13.99 -5.27
CA SER A 646 4.62 12.86 -5.07
C SER A 646 4.95 12.16 -6.41
N THR A 647 4.01 12.14 -7.36
CA THR A 647 4.25 11.63 -8.72
C THR A 647 5.32 12.48 -9.44
N LEU A 648 5.21 13.81 -9.36
CA LEU A 648 6.18 14.72 -9.99
C LEU A 648 7.56 14.63 -9.32
N VAL A 649 7.60 14.65 -7.99
CA VAL A 649 8.85 14.76 -7.23
C VAL A 649 9.51 13.40 -7.03
N ASN A 650 8.77 12.41 -6.49
CA ASN A 650 9.37 11.12 -6.12
C ASN A 650 9.46 10.18 -7.32
N GLU A 651 8.37 10.02 -8.10
CA GLU A 651 8.33 9.05 -9.20
C GLU A 651 9.10 9.52 -10.44
N ILE A 652 9.08 10.83 -10.75
CA ILE A 652 9.72 11.35 -11.97
C ILE A 652 11.06 12.02 -11.65
N LEU A 653 11.06 13.07 -10.82
CA LEU A 653 12.28 13.86 -10.57
C LEU A 653 13.34 13.01 -9.87
N TYR A 654 13.01 12.42 -8.72
CA TYR A 654 13.98 11.63 -7.94
C TYR A 654 14.45 10.40 -8.70
N LYS A 655 13.51 9.53 -9.12
CA LYS A 655 13.89 8.29 -9.82
C LYS A 655 14.61 8.56 -11.14
N GLY A 656 14.21 9.59 -11.88
CA GLY A 656 14.86 9.96 -13.14
C GLY A 656 16.29 10.48 -12.96
N ILE A 657 16.54 11.24 -11.90
CA ILE A 657 17.91 11.70 -11.56
C ILE A 657 18.74 10.56 -10.98
N ALA A 658 18.19 9.79 -10.04
CA ALA A 658 18.89 8.67 -9.41
C ALA A 658 19.27 7.58 -10.43
N SER A 659 18.41 7.30 -11.40
CA SER A 659 18.70 6.38 -12.50
C SER A 659 19.93 6.82 -13.31
N ARG A 660 20.08 8.13 -13.56
CA ARG A 660 21.21 8.66 -14.33
C ARG A 660 22.50 8.85 -13.54
N LEU A 661 22.39 9.30 -12.27
CA LEU A 661 23.59 9.56 -11.44
C LEU A 661 24.14 8.29 -10.80
N TYR A 662 23.27 7.37 -10.41
CA TYR A 662 23.67 6.20 -9.61
C TYR A 662 23.34 4.88 -10.29
N HIS A 663 22.82 4.90 -11.53
CA HIS A 663 22.29 3.71 -12.19
C HIS A 663 21.30 2.95 -11.27
N ALA A 664 20.46 3.75 -10.55
CA ALA A 664 19.50 3.21 -9.61
C ALA A 664 18.45 2.37 -10.36
N LYS A 665 18.03 1.26 -9.75
CA LYS A 665 17.16 0.25 -10.35
C LYS A 665 15.70 0.69 -10.53
N GLY A 666 15.29 1.81 -9.94
CA GLY A 666 13.92 2.31 -10.04
C GLY A 666 13.62 2.92 -11.41
N LYS A 667 12.58 2.39 -12.09
CA LYS A 667 12.11 2.98 -13.35
C LYS A 667 11.44 4.34 -13.07
N PRO A 668 11.88 5.44 -13.69
CA PRO A 668 11.21 6.73 -13.53
C PRO A 668 9.83 6.71 -14.20
N GLY A 669 8.88 7.47 -13.63
CA GLY A 669 7.57 7.66 -14.21
C GLY A 669 7.64 8.29 -15.62
N LYS A 670 6.56 8.19 -16.38
CA LYS A 670 6.49 8.67 -17.77
C LYS A 670 6.81 10.14 -17.87
N HIS A 671 7.87 10.46 -18.61
CA HIS A 671 8.31 11.81 -18.93
C HIS A 671 9.11 11.80 -20.23
N LYS A 672 9.24 12.97 -20.88
CA LYS A 672 10.03 13.08 -22.12
C LYS A 672 11.52 13.24 -21.83
N LYS A 673 11.90 14.16 -20.92
CA LYS A 673 13.29 14.48 -20.65
C LYS A 673 13.46 15.24 -19.33
N ILE A 674 14.60 15.02 -18.67
CA ILE A 674 15.06 15.85 -17.55
C ILE A 674 16.35 16.55 -18.02
N LYS A 675 16.40 17.89 -17.91
CA LYS A 675 17.53 18.74 -18.29
C LYS A 675 18.17 19.35 -17.05
N GLY A 676 19.44 19.78 -17.16
CA GLY A 676 20.16 20.49 -16.10
C GLY A 676 20.87 19.58 -15.11
N LEU A 677 20.96 18.28 -15.40
CA LEU A 677 21.60 17.28 -14.52
C LEU A 677 23.09 17.52 -14.30
N GLU A 678 23.75 18.16 -15.23
CA GLU A 678 25.14 18.57 -15.14
C GLU A 678 25.42 19.58 -14.01
N ASN A 679 24.39 20.18 -13.45
CA ASN A 679 24.49 21.17 -12.38
C ASN A 679 24.46 20.58 -10.98
N ILE A 680 24.18 19.29 -10.84
CA ILE A 680 24.12 18.57 -9.57
C ILE A 680 25.07 17.38 -9.61
N ASP A 681 25.66 17.06 -8.47
CA ASP A 681 26.56 15.93 -8.29
C ASP A 681 25.94 14.81 -7.42
N LYS A 682 24.91 15.13 -6.65
CA LYS A 682 24.27 14.20 -5.72
C LYS A 682 22.79 14.51 -5.56
N ILE A 683 21.98 13.46 -5.46
CA ILE A 683 20.58 13.55 -5.04
C ILE A 683 20.35 12.68 -3.80
N ILE A 684 19.59 13.20 -2.86
CA ILE A 684 19.27 12.52 -1.59
C ILE A 684 17.78 12.61 -1.37
N ASP A 685 17.16 11.45 -1.20
CA ASP A 685 15.77 11.32 -0.79
C ASP A 685 15.69 11.06 0.70
N ILE A 686 14.91 11.89 1.40
CA ILE A 686 14.66 11.81 2.83
C ILE A 686 13.16 11.53 3.04
N ASP A 687 12.80 10.25 2.90
CA ASP A 687 11.45 9.75 3.07
C ASP A 687 11.15 9.34 4.52
N GLN A 688 9.88 9.03 4.80
CA GLN A 688 9.40 8.60 6.12
C GLN A 688 9.58 7.11 6.39
N GLN A 689 10.22 6.35 5.48
CA GLN A 689 10.46 4.92 5.71
C GLN A 689 11.41 4.68 6.88
N PRO A 690 11.24 3.59 7.61
CA PRO A 690 12.14 3.24 8.72
C PRO A 690 13.61 3.20 8.29
N ILE A 691 14.52 3.61 9.19
CA ILE A 691 15.99 3.56 8.96
C ILE A 691 16.55 2.13 8.91
N GLY A 692 15.69 1.13 9.06
CA GLY A 692 15.99 -0.30 8.95
C GLY A 692 14.81 -1.15 9.33
N ARG A 693 14.79 -2.39 8.84
CA ARG A 693 13.68 -3.34 9.01
C ARG A 693 13.86 -4.28 10.21
N THR A 694 15.04 -4.28 10.84
CA THR A 694 15.36 -5.19 11.94
C THR A 694 15.59 -4.42 13.24
N PRO A 695 15.40 -5.05 14.41
CA PRO A 695 15.67 -4.44 15.70
C PRO A 695 17.14 -4.05 15.92
N ARG A 696 18.07 -4.53 15.07
CA ARG A 696 19.49 -4.18 15.09
C ARG A 696 19.78 -2.80 14.53
N SER A 697 18.93 -2.32 13.62
CA SER A 697 19.05 -0.97 13.10
C SER A 697 18.60 0.01 14.17
N ASN A 698 19.39 1.04 14.43
CA ASN A 698 19.12 2.07 15.43
C ASN A 698 19.80 3.40 15.03
N PRO A 699 19.47 4.52 15.69
CA PRO A 699 20.05 5.83 15.37
C PRO A 699 21.59 5.83 15.41
N ALA A 700 22.21 5.16 16.38
CA ALA A 700 23.66 5.13 16.51
C ALA A 700 24.36 4.41 15.35
N THR A 701 23.77 3.30 14.85
CA THR A 701 24.33 2.55 13.72
C THR A 701 24.10 3.27 12.40
N TYR A 702 22.93 3.85 12.21
CA TYR A 702 22.57 4.53 10.96
C TYR A 702 23.41 5.80 10.71
N THR A 703 23.63 6.59 11.76
CA THR A 703 24.45 7.81 11.67
C THR A 703 25.96 7.53 11.69
N GLY A 704 26.34 6.26 11.91
CA GLY A 704 27.74 5.86 12.03
C GLY A 704 28.45 6.43 13.27
N VAL A 705 27.71 6.84 14.32
CA VAL A 705 28.26 7.23 15.63
C VAL A 705 28.76 5.99 16.35
N PHE A 706 28.07 4.87 16.19
CA PHE A 706 28.37 3.63 16.88
C PHE A 706 29.76 3.08 16.55
N ASP A 707 30.28 3.29 15.34
CA ASP A 707 31.62 2.86 14.96
C ASP A 707 32.69 3.57 15.80
N ALA A 708 32.54 4.89 15.99
CA ALA A 708 33.44 5.67 16.83
C ALA A 708 33.32 5.30 18.31
N ILE A 709 32.12 4.96 18.80
CA ILE A 709 31.91 4.47 20.18
C ILE A 709 32.58 3.12 20.38
N ARG A 710 32.46 2.18 19.45
CA ARG A 710 33.13 0.87 19.52
C ARG A 710 34.65 0.99 19.51
N GLU A 711 35.16 1.90 18.67
CA GLU A 711 36.60 2.19 18.64
C GLU A 711 37.07 2.74 19.98
N LEU A 712 36.35 3.68 20.59
CA LEU A 712 36.64 4.23 21.91
C LEU A 712 36.64 3.16 22.99
N PHE A 713 35.65 2.27 23.02
CA PHE A 713 35.61 1.16 23.97
C PHE A 713 36.80 0.21 23.81
N SER A 714 37.24 -0.08 22.58
CA SER A 714 38.41 -0.93 22.34
C SER A 714 39.72 -0.32 22.82
N GLN A 715 39.74 1.01 23.00
CA GLN A 715 40.91 1.74 23.49
C GLN A 715 41.00 1.84 25.03
N THR A 716 39.97 1.43 25.75
CA THR A 716 40.01 1.37 27.23
C THR A 716 41.10 0.43 27.73
N SER A 717 41.67 0.71 28.89
CA SER A 717 42.73 -0.12 29.50
C SER A 717 42.29 -1.57 29.69
N GLU A 718 41.03 -1.79 30.09
CA GLU A 718 40.48 -3.13 30.31
C GLU A 718 40.28 -3.88 28.97
N ALA A 719 39.77 -3.23 27.92
CA ALA A 719 39.65 -3.87 26.61
C ALA A 719 41.01 -4.24 26.01
N ARG A 720 42.01 -3.37 26.17
CA ARG A 720 43.38 -3.64 25.70
C ARG A 720 44.02 -4.80 26.45
N MET A 721 43.88 -4.88 27.77
CA MET A 721 44.39 -6.00 28.58
C MET A 721 43.78 -7.36 28.16
N ARG A 722 42.50 -7.35 27.75
CA ARG A 722 41.77 -8.55 27.28
C ARG A 722 41.97 -8.82 25.79
N GLY A 723 42.68 -7.96 25.06
CA GLY A 723 42.85 -8.08 23.62
C GLY A 723 41.58 -7.82 22.78
N TYR A 724 40.60 -7.08 23.33
CA TYR A 724 39.33 -6.81 22.68
C TYR A 724 39.47 -5.71 21.63
N LYS A 725 39.13 -6.04 20.37
CA LYS A 725 39.08 -5.10 19.26
C LYS A 725 37.68 -4.51 19.13
N ALA A 726 37.49 -3.48 18.31
CA ALA A 726 36.22 -2.82 18.08
C ALA A 726 35.09 -3.78 17.66
N GLY A 727 35.42 -4.89 16.97
CA GLY A 727 34.46 -5.95 16.62
C GLY A 727 33.79 -6.63 17.82
N ARG A 728 34.47 -6.70 18.96
CA ARG A 728 33.95 -7.28 20.23
C ARG A 728 32.74 -6.49 20.75
N PHE A 729 32.73 -5.20 20.51
CA PHE A 729 31.67 -4.26 20.91
C PHE A 729 30.56 -4.11 19.87
N SER A 730 30.55 -4.99 18.85
CA SER A 730 29.46 -5.03 17.86
C SER A 730 28.44 -6.11 18.23
N PHE A 731 27.17 -5.75 18.31
CA PHE A 731 26.09 -6.73 18.49
C PHE A 731 25.75 -7.51 17.21
N ASN A 732 26.33 -7.14 16.05
CA ASN A 732 26.15 -7.85 14.77
C ASN A 732 27.17 -8.98 14.55
N VAL A 733 28.30 -8.95 15.25
CA VAL A 733 29.43 -9.87 15.04
C VAL A 733 29.51 -10.90 16.20
N LYS A 734 29.80 -12.16 15.88
CA LYS A 734 30.05 -13.19 16.88
C LYS A 734 31.22 -12.82 17.78
N GLY A 735 31.15 -13.24 19.03
CA GLY A 735 32.21 -13.05 20.01
C GLY A 735 31.86 -12.09 21.14
N GLY A 736 31.19 -10.98 20.88
CA GLY A 736 30.77 -10.00 21.89
C GLY A 736 29.26 -9.93 22.12
N ARG A 737 28.47 -10.37 21.17
CA ARG A 737 27.02 -10.36 21.26
C ARG A 737 26.45 -11.50 22.10
N CYS A 738 25.25 -11.36 22.59
CA CYS A 738 24.45 -12.44 23.11
C CYS A 738 24.10 -13.44 22.00
N GLU A 739 24.50 -14.70 22.13
CA GLU A 739 24.26 -15.71 21.11
C GLU A 739 22.82 -16.24 21.15
N ALA A 740 22.09 -16.13 22.27
CA ALA A 740 20.69 -16.54 22.37
C ALA A 740 19.77 -15.69 21.48
N CYS A 741 19.88 -14.35 21.53
CA CYS A 741 19.15 -13.44 20.67
C CYS A 741 19.96 -12.96 19.46
N LYS A 742 21.19 -13.47 19.27
CA LYS A 742 22.10 -13.07 18.18
C LYS A 742 22.35 -11.56 18.09
N GLY A 743 22.22 -10.85 19.21
CA GLY A 743 22.42 -9.40 19.31
C GLY A 743 21.16 -8.55 19.14
N ASP A 744 19.98 -9.12 18.94
CA ASP A 744 18.72 -8.38 18.79
C ASP A 744 18.25 -7.76 20.12
N GLY A 745 18.59 -8.37 21.26
CA GLY A 745 18.12 -7.99 22.59
C GLY A 745 16.71 -8.52 22.89
N ILE A 746 15.97 -8.89 21.86
CA ILE A 746 14.59 -9.39 21.90
C ILE A 746 14.49 -10.70 21.13
N LEU A 747 13.50 -11.51 21.46
CA LEU A 747 13.15 -12.73 20.74
C LEU A 747 11.82 -12.49 20.04
N LYS A 748 11.77 -12.77 18.74
CA LYS A 748 10.55 -12.77 17.96
C LYS A 748 9.85 -14.12 18.11
N ILE A 749 8.63 -14.11 18.60
CA ILE A 749 7.77 -15.28 18.67
C ILE A 749 6.76 -15.15 17.52
N GLU A 750 6.92 -15.99 16.51
CA GLU A 750 6.02 -16.00 15.35
C GLU A 750 4.70 -16.67 15.73
N MET A 751 3.61 -15.95 15.52
CA MET A 751 2.25 -16.38 15.78
C MET A 751 1.52 -16.57 14.45
N HIS A 752 1.25 -17.82 14.05
CA HIS A 752 0.70 -18.14 12.71
C HIS A 752 -0.59 -17.40 12.33
N PHE A 753 -1.39 -16.95 13.29
CA PHE A 753 -2.68 -16.27 13.06
C PHE A 753 -2.81 -14.91 13.77
N LEU A 754 -1.79 -14.50 14.52
CA LEU A 754 -1.75 -13.26 15.29
C LEU A 754 -0.49 -12.47 14.92
N PRO A 755 -0.42 -11.16 15.21
CA PRO A 755 0.81 -10.39 15.08
C PRO A 755 1.94 -11.02 15.89
N ASP A 756 3.15 -10.99 15.33
CA ASP A 756 4.35 -11.49 16.02
C ASP A 756 4.57 -10.77 17.35
N VAL A 757 4.90 -11.52 18.39
CA VAL A 757 5.19 -10.99 19.72
C VAL A 757 6.70 -10.87 19.91
N TYR A 758 7.14 -9.72 20.40
CA TYR A 758 8.54 -9.46 20.72
C TYR A 758 8.73 -9.41 22.22
N VAL A 759 9.53 -10.33 22.76
CA VAL A 759 9.82 -10.40 24.19
C VAL A 759 11.31 -10.13 24.45
N PRO A 760 11.68 -9.48 25.55
CA PRO A 760 13.08 -9.31 25.92
C PRO A 760 13.79 -10.67 26.03
N CYS A 761 15.02 -10.76 25.54
CA CYS A 761 15.81 -11.98 25.64
C CYS A 761 16.11 -12.32 27.12
N GLU A 762 15.73 -13.50 27.58
CA GLU A 762 15.90 -13.94 28.97
C GLU A 762 17.37 -14.00 29.40
N VAL A 763 18.29 -14.31 28.45
CA VAL A 763 19.73 -14.46 28.74
C VAL A 763 20.39 -13.10 28.93
N CYS A 764 20.19 -12.15 28.02
CA CYS A 764 20.84 -10.83 28.11
C CYS A 764 19.92 -9.75 28.69
N LYS A 765 18.64 -10.04 28.94
CA LYS A 765 17.66 -9.11 29.49
C LYS A 765 17.59 -7.79 28.69
N GLY A 766 17.68 -7.87 27.35
CA GLY A 766 17.68 -6.72 26.48
C GLY A 766 19.06 -6.10 26.20
N ALA A 767 20.11 -6.45 26.92
CA ALA A 767 21.42 -5.81 26.83
C ALA A 767 22.20 -6.09 25.53
N ARG A 768 21.77 -7.04 24.67
CA ARG A 768 22.34 -7.41 23.37
C ARG A 768 23.73 -8.08 23.39
N TYR A 769 24.49 -7.97 24.47
CA TYR A 769 25.87 -8.45 24.61
C TYR A 769 26.00 -9.59 25.61
N ASN A 770 27.09 -10.30 25.52
CA ASN A 770 27.47 -11.28 26.52
C ASN A 770 28.07 -10.58 27.78
N ARG A 771 28.12 -11.32 28.88
CA ARG A 771 28.53 -10.79 30.18
C ARG A 771 29.93 -10.19 30.18
N GLU A 772 30.89 -10.84 29.51
CA GLU A 772 32.29 -10.41 29.46
C GLU A 772 32.47 -9.06 28.73
N THR A 773 31.69 -8.82 27.66
CA THR A 773 31.72 -7.55 26.94
C THR A 773 31.12 -6.41 27.79
N LEU A 774 30.10 -6.71 28.61
CA LEU A 774 29.46 -5.75 29.51
C LEU A 774 30.33 -5.36 30.73
N GLU A 775 31.36 -6.14 31.05
CA GLU A 775 32.31 -5.77 32.10
C GLU A 775 33.19 -4.58 31.75
N VAL A 776 33.48 -4.39 30.44
CA VAL A 776 34.29 -3.26 29.99
C VAL A 776 33.50 -1.95 30.10
N ARG A 777 34.11 -0.98 30.81
CA ARG A 777 33.46 0.32 31.08
C ARG A 777 34.28 1.51 30.59
N TYR A 778 33.56 2.53 30.10
CA TYR A 778 34.10 3.85 29.79
C TYR A 778 33.39 4.88 30.66
N LYS A 779 34.07 5.68 31.43
CA LYS A 779 33.50 6.62 32.43
C LYS A 779 32.39 5.97 33.30
N GLY A 780 32.59 4.70 33.72
CA GLY A 780 31.64 3.98 34.57
C GLY A 780 30.46 3.31 33.85
N LYS A 781 30.28 3.54 32.56
CA LYS A 781 29.19 2.95 31.75
C LYS A 781 29.70 1.87 30.82
N ASN A 782 28.96 0.76 30.69
CA ASN A 782 29.20 -0.26 29.68
C ASN A 782 28.56 0.09 28.32
N ILE A 783 28.85 -0.70 27.29
CA ILE A 783 28.36 -0.42 25.93
C ILE A 783 26.84 -0.48 25.79
N SER A 784 26.15 -1.33 26.57
CA SER A 784 24.69 -1.41 26.58
C SER A 784 24.08 -0.19 27.27
N GLU A 785 24.63 0.21 28.42
CA GLU A 785 24.21 1.41 29.14
C GLU A 785 24.39 2.68 28.29
N VAL A 786 25.41 2.72 27.43
CA VAL A 786 25.63 3.81 26.48
C VAL A 786 24.57 3.80 25.36
N LEU A 787 24.17 2.63 24.86
CA LEU A 787 23.08 2.53 23.88
C LEU A 787 21.72 2.92 24.47
N ASP A 788 21.54 2.74 25.78
CA ASP A 788 20.32 3.14 26.48
C ASP A 788 20.25 4.64 26.84
N MET A 789 21.36 5.38 26.71
CA MET A 789 21.35 6.83 26.88
C MET A 789 20.48 7.51 25.83
N THR A 790 19.79 8.55 26.22
CA THR A 790 19.23 9.52 25.28
C THR A 790 20.34 10.29 24.54
N ILE A 791 20.01 10.88 23.41
CA ILE A 791 20.98 11.69 22.65
C ILE A 791 21.45 12.87 23.51
N ASP A 792 20.56 13.51 24.31
CA ASP A 792 20.91 14.61 25.19
C ASP A 792 21.97 14.19 26.23
N GLU A 793 21.74 13.07 26.92
CA GLU A 793 22.69 12.50 27.86
C GLU A 793 24.02 12.10 27.18
N ALA A 794 23.94 11.55 25.97
CA ALA A 794 25.11 11.13 25.23
C ALA A 794 25.97 12.32 24.74
N VAL A 795 25.37 13.47 24.38
CA VAL A 795 26.08 14.72 24.03
C VAL A 795 26.95 15.15 25.21
N GLU A 796 26.39 15.19 26.43
CA GLU A 796 27.14 15.55 27.63
C GLU A 796 28.22 14.52 27.97
N PHE A 797 27.89 13.23 27.93
CA PHE A 797 28.80 12.13 28.25
C PHE A 797 30.04 12.10 27.34
N PHE A 798 29.84 12.36 26.03
CA PHE A 798 30.90 12.35 25.02
C PHE A 798 31.46 13.74 24.69
N ALA A 799 31.15 14.79 25.46
CA ALA A 799 31.56 16.17 25.17
C ALA A 799 33.07 16.30 24.89
N ASN A 800 33.93 15.51 25.57
CA ASN A 800 35.37 15.51 25.39
C ASN A 800 35.89 14.63 24.24
N VAL A 801 35.00 14.03 23.43
CA VAL A 801 35.31 13.19 22.26
C VAL A 801 34.76 13.82 20.99
N PRO A 802 35.49 14.77 20.34
CA PRO A 802 34.93 15.62 19.27
C PRO A 802 34.31 14.84 18.11
N ARG A 803 34.89 13.66 17.78
CA ARG A 803 34.41 12.81 16.69
C ARG A 803 33.01 12.23 16.95
N ILE A 804 32.68 11.96 18.22
CA ILE A 804 31.37 11.47 18.65
C ILE A 804 30.43 12.67 18.92
N ALA A 805 30.91 13.63 19.73
CA ALA A 805 30.12 14.78 20.16
C ALA A 805 29.53 15.59 18.98
N ARG A 806 30.30 15.82 17.91
CA ARG A 806 29.84 16.55 16.71
C ARG A 806 28.64 15.85 16.06
N LYS A 807 28.67 14.53 15.92
CA LYS A 807 27.58 13.79 15.29
C LYS A 807 26.32 13.76 16.17
N LEU A 808 26.51 13.59 17.47
CA LEU A 808 25.41 13.60 18.45
C LEU A 808 24.74 14.98 18.50
N GLN A 809 25.54 16.07 18.46
CA GLN A 809 25.04 17.45 18.42
C GLN A 809 24.10 17.67 17.22
N ILE A 810 24.46 17.14 16.03
CA ILE A 810 23.62 17.27 14.85
C ILE A 810 22.27 16.53 15.06
N ILE A 811 22.28 15.35 15.71
CA ILE A 811 21.04 14.61 16.01
C ILE A 811 20.19 15.38 17.03
N GLN A 812 20.83 16.04 17.99
CA GLN A 812 20.16 16.91 18.96
C GLN A 812 19.56 18.15 18.26
N ASP A 813 20.33 18.79 17.35
CA ASP A 813 19.92 19.99 16.60
C ASP A 813 18.64 19.75 15.77
N VAL A 814 18.48 18.52 15.20
CA VAL A 814 17.26 18.15 14.48
C VAL A 814 16.06 17.86 15.42
N GLY A 815 16.21 18.09 16.72
CA GLY A 815 15.13 17.91 17.70
C GLY A 815 14.93 16.46 18.17
N LEU A 816 15.94 15.60 18.06
CA LEU A 816 15.89 14.20 18.47
C LEU A 816 16.69 13.93 19.76
N GLY A 817 16.86 14.93 20.61
CA GLY A 817 17.59 14.77 21.88
C GLY A 817 17.02 13.73 22.82
N TYR A 818 15.72 13.49 22.78
CA TYR A 818 14.98 12.59 23.65
C TYR A 818 15.05 11.11 23.25
N ILE A 819 15.38 10.74 22.00
CA ILE A 819 15.47 9.35 21.59
C ILE A 819 16.72 8.68 22.13
N LYS A 820 16.67 7.35 22.37
CA LYS A 820 17.82 6.60 22.79
C LYS A 820 18.75 6.26 21.62
N LEU A 821 20.06 6.25 21.86
CA LEU A 821 21.08 5.85 20.86
C LEU A 821 20.80 4.48 20.25
N GLY A 822 20.44 3.51 21.07
CA GLY A 822 20.17 2.12 20.69
C GLY A 822 18.69 1.82 20.42
N GLN A 823 17.80 2.82 20.31
CA GLN A 823 16.38 2.62 20.05
C GLN A 823 16.18 1.86 18.74
N PRO A 824 15.44 0.73 18.73
CA PRO A 824 15.18 -0.01 17.50
C PRO A 824 14.51 0.84 16.42
N ALA A 825 14.95 0.71 15.17
CA ALA A 825 14.36 1.43 14.04
C ALA A 825 12.86 1.21 13.88
N THR A 826 12.37 0.04 14.30
CA THR A 826 10.95 -0.34 14.24
C THR A 826 10.05 0.39 15.25
N THR A 827 10.64 1.01 16.27
CA THR A 827 9.92 1.78 17.31
C THR A 827 9.93 3.28 17.04
N LEU A 828 10.69 3.74 16.04
CA LEU A 828 10.70 5.15 15.62
C LEU A 828 9.46 5.48 14.80
N SER A 829 8.90 6.66 15.03
CA SER A 829 7.89 7.22 14.14
C SER A 829 8.48 7.58 12.76
N GLY A 830 7.64 7.72 11.74
CA GLY A 830 8.09 8.11 10.40
C GLY A 830 8.87 9.43 10.40
N GLY A 831 8.39 10.43 11.13
CA GLY A 831 9.07 11.73 11.28
C GLY A 831 10.39 11.64 12.05
N GLU A 832 10.50 10.78 13.07
CA GLU A 832 11.78 10.54 13.76
C GLU A 832 12.79 9.87 12.83
N ALA A 833 12.38 8.84 12.09
CA ALA A 833 13.21 8.15 11.11
C ALA A 833 13.73 9.12 10.03
N GLN A 834 12.86 9.99 9.53
CA GLN A 834 13.22 11.03 8.56
C GLN A 834 14.25 12.02 9.11
N ARG A 835 14.07 12.48 10.35
CA ARG A 835 15.04 13.38 11.02
C ARG A 835 16.39 12.71 11.28
N VAL A 836 16.42 11.40 11.61
CA VAL A 836 17.70 10.64 11.71
C VAL A 836 18.41 10.59 10.35
N LYS A 837 17.67 10.38 9.24
CA LYS A 837 18.24 10.45 7.88
C LYS A 837 18.81 11.82 7.59
N LEU A 838 18.06 12.88 7.88
CA LEU A 838 18.50 14.25 7.70
C LEU A 838 19.77 14.56 8.51
N ALA A 839 19.83 14.18 9.79
CA ALA A 839 21.01 14.33 10.64
C ALA A 839 22.24 13.61 10.07
N THR A 840 22.04 12.43 9.47
CA THR A 840 23.14 11.68 8.85
C THR A 840 23.73 12.45 7.67
N GLU A 841 22.90 13.01 6.80
CA GLU A 841 23.37 13.77 5.64
C GLU A 841 24.01 15.10 6.06
N LEU A 842 23.46 15.79 7.06
CA LEU A 842 24.06 16.99 7.66
C LEU A 842 25.45 16.75 8.27
N SER A 843 25.72 15.54 8.74
CA SER A 843 27.02 15.15 9.28
C SER A 843 28.12 15.05 8.22
N ARG A 844 27.74 14.99 6.94
CA ARG A 844 28.64 14.90 5.79
C ARG A 844 28.99 16.31 5.29
N ARG A 845 30.11 16.42 4.59
CA ARG A 845 30.54 17.70 3.98
C ARG A 845 29.67 17.99 2.75
N SER A 846 29.00 19.14 2.75
CA SER A 846 28.25 19.62 1.58
C SER A 846 29.20 19.94 0.42
N THR A 847 28.76 19.66 -0.81
CA THR A 847 29.47 20.04 -2.05
C THR A 847 28.92 21.35 -2.63
N GLY A 848 27.77 21.84 -2.12
CA GLY A 848 27.04 22.99 -2.69
C GLY A 848 26.32 22.68 -4.00
N LYS A 849 26.24 21.40 -4.39
CA LYS A 849 25.54 20.91 -5.60
C LYS A 849 24.66 19.72 -5.32
N THR A 850 24.30 19.50 -4.06
CA THR A 850 23.42 18.41 -3.67
C THR A 850 21.96 18.84 -3.80
N LEU A 851 21.13 17.97 -4.37
CA LEU A 851 19.67 18.10 -4.37
C LEU A 851 19.08 17.21 -3.28
N TYR A 852 18.45 17.83 -2.29
CA TYR A 852 17.68 17.14 -1.26
C TYR A 852 16.22 17.13 -1.64
N ILE A 853 15.57 15.97 -1.50
CA ILE A 853 14.12 15.80 -1.63
C ILE A 853 13.58 15.35 -0.29
N LEU A 854 12.56 16.04 0.20
CA LEU A 854 11.85 15.72 1.44
C LEU A 854 10.35 15.62 1.15
N ASP A 855 9.73 14.56 1.66
CA ASP A 855 8.29 14.35 1.54
C ASP A 855 7.63 14.55 2.91
N GLU A 856 6.83 15.62 3.04
CA GLU A 856 6.07 16.03 4.22
C GLU A 856 6.89 15.96 5.53
N PRO A 857 8.04 16.67 5.62
CA PRO A 857 8.94 16.54 6.76
C PRO A 857 8.39 17.12 8.07
N THR A 858 7.27 17.83 8.04
CA THR A 858 6.62 18.39 9.24
C THR A 858 5.64 17.44 9.90
N THR A 859 5.43 16.27 9.32
CA THR A 859 4.55 15.21 9.84
C THR A 859 4.89 14.87 11.29
N GLY A 860 3.89 14.94 12.19
CA GLY A 860 4.07 14.64 13.61
C GLY A 860 4.89 15.65 14.40
N LEU A 861 5.11 16.85 13.87
CA LEU A 861 5.90 17.88 14.52
C LEU A 861 5.04 18.99 15.11
N HIS A 862 5.32 19.32 16.35
CA HIS A 862 4.84 20.55 16.94
C HIS A 862 5.48 21.77 16.25
N THR A 863 4.79 22.92 16.19
CA THR A 863 5.26 24.15 15.53
C THR A 863 6.66 24.59 16.00
N ALA A 864 7.02 24.36 17.26
CA ALA A 864 8.36 24.62 17.79
C ALA A 864 9.44 23.72 17.15
N ASP A 865 9.13 22.47 16.85
CA ASP A 865 10.04 21.54 16.19
C ASP A 865 10.14 21.83 14.69
N ILE A 866 9.03 22.29 14.07
CA ILE A 866 9.02 22.80 12.68
C ILE A 866 9.97 24.00 12.56
N HIS A 867 9.97 24.91 13.53
CA HIS A 867 10.88 26.06 13.53
C HIS A 867 12.35 25.63 13.48
N LYS A 868 12.75 24.65 14.32
CA LYS A 868 14.10 24.08 14.32
C LYS A 868 14.43 23.39 12.99
N LEU A 869 13.48 22.63 12.42
CA LEU A 869 13.65 21.97 11.13
C LEU A 869 13.90 23.00 10.01
N LEU A 870 13.14 24.09 9.99
CA LEU A 870 13.34 25.18 9.02
C LEU A 870 14.71 25.81 9.12
N ASP A 871 15.22 26.06 10.32
CA ASP A 871 16.59 26.59 10.51
C ASP A 871 17.63 25.68 9.86
N ILE A 872 17.43 24.37 9.94
CA ILE A 872 18.30 23.38 9.34
C ILE A 872 18.22 23.40 7.81
N LEU A 873 17.00 23.41 7.26
CA LEU A 873 16.79 23.47 5.80
C LEU A 873 17.36 24.77 5.23
N GLN A 874 17.20 25.90 5.95
CA GLN A 874 17.78 27.19 5.57
C GLN A 874 19.32 27.17 5.59
N ARG A 875 19.94 26.45 6.53
CA ARG A 875 21.41 26.25 6.59
C ARG A 875 21.91 25.43 5.40
N LEU A 876 21.20 24.39 4.96
CA LEU A 876 21.56 23.60 3.76
C LEU A 876 21.55 24.49 2.51
N VAL A 877 20.48 25.24 2.32
CA VAL A 877 20.37 26.14 1.16
C VAL A 877 21.42 27.25 1.20
N ALA A 878 21.73 27.81 2.39
CA ALA A 878 22.80 28.78 2.57
C ALA A 878 24.20 28.21 2.23
N GLY A 879 24.39 26.90 2.34
CA GLY A 879 25.59 26.17 1.89
C GLY A 879 25.68 25.97 0.39
N GLY A 880 24.70 26.43 -0.40
CA GLY A 880 24.65 26.31 -1.86
C GLY A 880 23.85 25.10 -2.37
N ASP A 881 23.39 24.21 -1.48
CA ASP A 881 22.59 23.05 -1.85
C ASP A 881 21.16 23.46 -2.25
N THR A 882 20.46 22.57 -2.93
CA THR A 882 19.05 22.74 -3.32
C THR A 882 18.18 21.84 -2.47
N VAL A 883 17.08 22.38 -1.95
CA VAL A 883 16.12 21.62 -1.16
C VAL A 883 14.75 21.70 -1.81
N VAL A 884 14.18 20.55 -2.19
CA VAL A 884 12.83 20.42 -2.72
C VAL A 884 11.98 19.69 -1.68
N VAL A 885 10.89 20.30 -1.26
CA VAL A 885 10.01 19.77 -0.20
C VAL A 885 8.59 19.68 -0.70
N ILE A 886 7.94 18.51 -0.55
CA ILE A 886 6.50 18.39 -0.68
C ILE A 886 5.90 18.78 0.67
N GLU A 887 5.03 19.78 0.71
CA GLU A 887 4.49 20.31 1.97
C GLU A 887 3.08 20.88 1.87
N HIS A 888 2.37 20.80 3.02
CA HIS A 888 1.05 21.37 3.23
C HIS A 888 1.02 22.41 4.35
N ASN A 889 2.01 22.41 5.23
CA ASN A 889 2.09 23.31 6.37
C ASN A 889 2.37 24.75 5.90
N LEU A 890 1.43 25.66 6.21
CA LEU A 890 1.49 27.05 5.76
C LEU A 890 2.68 27.81 6.37
N ASP A 891 3.11 27.46 7.57
CA ASP A 891 4.28 28.09 8.22
C ASP A 891 5.58 27.76 7.50
N VAL A 892 5.65 26.57 6.90
CA VAL A 892 6.78 26.20 6.02
C VAL A 892 6.64 26.88 4.66
N ILE A 893 5.44 26.86 4.08
CA ILE A 893 5.19 27.41 2.75
C ILE A 893 5.52 28.92 2.70
N LYS A 894 5.20 29.69 3.73
CA LYS A 894 5.53 31.12 3.78
C LYS A 894 7.04 31.43 3.80
N THR A 895 7.89 30.43 4.12
CA THR A 895 9.35 30.60 4.18
C THR A 895 10.06 30.20 2.89
N ALA A 896 9.34 29.72 1.89
CA ALA A 896 9.88 29.22 0.62
C ALA A 896 10.54 30.33 -0.20
N ASP A 897 11.64 29.99 -0.89
CA ASP A 897 12.20 30.85 -1.93
C ASP A 897 11.42 30.74 -3.25
N TYR A 898 10.88 29.56 -3.52
CA TYR A 898 10.09 29.25 -4.72
C TYR A 898 9.03 28.20 -4.43
N ILE A 899 7.85 28.36 -5.01
CA ILE A 899 6.72 27.44 -4.86
C ILE A 899 6.28 26.93 -6.23
N ILE A 900 5.94 25.66 -6.31
CA ILE A 900 5.27 25.01 -7.45
C ILE A 900 3.96 24.46 -6.92
N ASP A 901 2.84 25.12 -7.28
CA ASP A 901 1.51 24.74 -6.81
C ASP A 901 0.79 23.91 -7.86
N LEU A 902 0.45 22.65 -7.48
CA LEU A 902 -0.23 21.68 -8.35
C LEU A 902 -1.72 21.60 -8.03
N GLY A 903 -2.53 21.43 -9.06
CA GLY A 903 -3.97 21.32 -8.90
C GLY A 903 -4.71 21.35 -10.23
N PRO A 904 -5.90 22.00 -10.28
CA PRO A 904 -6.60 22.67 -9.15
C PRO A 904 -7.23 21.71 -8.15
N GLU A 905 -7.56 20.48 -8.57
CA GLU A 905 -8.19 19.44 -7.74
C GLU A 905 -7.31 18.20 -7.63
N GLY A 906 -7.78 17.17 -6.94
CA GLY A 906 -7.15 15.84 -6.91
C GLY A 906 -7.59 14.94 -8.07
N GLY A 907 -6.85 13.84 -8.31
CA GLY A 907 -7.16 12.85 -9.34
C GLY A 907 -7.13 13.41 -10.75
N ASP A 908 -8.07 12.98 -11.60
CA ASP A 908 -8.14 13.36 -13.02
C ASP A 908 -8.39 14.86 -13.27
N LYS A 909 -8.96 15.56 -12.29
CA LYS A 909 -9.16 17.01 -12.35
C LYS A 909 -7.94 17.81 -11.89
N GLY A 910 -6.92 17.11 -11.36
CA GLY A 910 -5.64 17.67 -10.99
C GLY A 910 -4.58 17.50 -12.07
N GLY A 911 -3.34 17.38 -11.65
CA GLY A 911 -2.21 17.05 -12.52
C GLY A 911 -1.76 18.18 -13.43
N THR A 912 -2.06 19.45 -13.07
CA THR A 912 -1.58 20.64 -13.77
C THR A 912 -0.86 21.59 -12.82
N VAL A 913 0.01 22.43 -13.33
CA VAL A 913 0.62 23.52 -12.57
C VAL A 913 -0.36 24.69 -12.52
N VAL A 914 -0.81 25.04 -11.33
CA VAL A 914 -1.74 26.16 -11.11
C VAL A 914 -0.97 27.48 -11.02
N ALA A 915 0.13 27.48 -10.29
CA ALA A 915 0.96 28.66 -10.10
C ALA A 915 2.40 28.27 -9.78
N THR A 916 3.34 29.14 -10.14
CA THR A 916 4.75 29.05 -9.75
C THR A 916 5.28 30.42 -9.41
N GLY A 917 6.17 30.51 -8.47
CA GLY A 917 6.79 31.79 -8.05
C GLY A 917 7.08 31.85 -6.57
N ARG A 918 7.26 33.04 -6.06
CA ARG A 918 7.43 33.32 -4.64
C ARG A 918 6.09 33.22 -3.89
N PRO A 919 6.09 33.10 -2.57
CA PRO A 919 4.85 33.10 -1.79
C PRO A 919 3.89 34.25 -2.14
N GLU A 920 4.44 35.47 -2.34
CA GLU A 920 3.65 36.66 -2.70
C GLU A 920 3.04 36.60 -4.11
N ASP A 921 3.63 35.82 -5.02
CA ASP A 921 3.11 35.63 -6.38
C ASP A 921 1.98 34.60 -6.39
N ILE A 922 2.11 33.54 -5.60
CA ILE A 922 1.08 32.50 -5.48
C ILE A 922 -0.23 33.06 -4.92
N VAL A 923 -0.14 33.97 -3.94
CA VAL A 923 -1.32 34.63 -3.33
C VAL A 923 -2.15 35.42 -4.34
N LYS A 924 -1.52 35.91 -5.42
CA LYS A 924 -2.19 36.69 -6.49
C LYS A 924 -3.00 35.82 -7.45
N VAL A 925 -2.82 34.51 -7.43
CA VAL A 925 -3.48 33.57 -8.34
C VAL A 925 -4.80 33.06 -7.73
N PRO A 926 -5.98 33.48 -8.24
CA PRO A 926 -7.27 33.11 -7.62
C PRO A 926 -7.58 31.60 -7.67
N ALA A 927 -6.98 30.88 -8.62
CA ALA A 927 -7.15 29.45 -8.77
C ALA A 927 -6.34 28.61 -7.74
N SER A 928 -5.35 29.22 -7.07
CA SER A 928 -4.53 28.55 -6.08
C SER A 928 -5.24 28.49 -4.73
N TYR A 929 -5.57 27.28 -4.28
CA TYR A 929 -6.05 27.08 -2.92
C TYR A 929 -4.95 27.39 -1.89
N THR A 930 -3.70 26.96 -2.15
CA THR A 930 -2.55 27.31 -1.31
C THR A 930 -2.43 28.82 -1.16
N GLY A 931 -2.55 29.58 -2.26
CA GLY A 931 -2.51 31.04 -2.22
C GLY A 931 -3.61 31.68 -1.37
N LYS A 932 -4.83 31.14 -1.41
CA LYS A 932 -5.96 31.62 -0.60
C LYS A 932 -5.70 31.51 0.90
N PHE A 933 -5.18 30.35 1.34
CA PHE A 933 -4.90 30.13 2.76
C PHE A 933 -3.58 30.78 3.22
N LEU A 934 -2.63 31.01 2.32
CA LEU A 934 -1.38 31.69 2.62
C LEU A 934 -1.54 33.21 2.80
N LYS A 935 -2.53 33.81 2.12
CA LYS A 935 -2.75 35.26 2.09
C LYS A 935 -2.84 35.90 3.47
N PRO A 936 -3.66 35.42 4.42
CA PRO A 936 -3.74 36.04 5.75
C PRO A 936 -2.38 36.06 6.48
N LEU A 937 -1.60 34.96 6.38
CA LEU A 937 -0.31 34.82 7.07
C LEU A 937 0.79 35.76 6.51
N LEU A 938 0.68 36.17 5.24
CA LEU A 938 1.59 37.16 4.65
C LEU A 938 1.12 38.61 4.92
N GLU A 939 -0.19 38.83 5.08
CA GLU A 939 -0.76 40.16 5.42
C GLU A 939 -0.52 40.54 6.89
N GLU A 940 -0.51 39.56 7.80
CA GLU A 940 -0.15 39.76 9.23
C GLU A 940 1.29 40.34 9.41
N LYS A 941 2.11 40.39 8.40
CA LYS A 941 3.44 41.01 8.38
C LYS A 941 3.42 42.54 8.61
N ASN A 942 2.26 43.16 8.49
CA ASN A 942 2.09 44.61 8.54
C ASN A 942 1.53 45.14 9.90
N ILE A 943 1.43 44.29 10.92
CA ILE A 943 1.09 44.63 12.29
C ILE A 943 2.28 44.26 13.19
#